data_ff2e81f4686432c5818c07a900d599c3
#
_entry.id   ff2e81f4686432c5818c07a900d599c3
#
_cell.length_a   1.000
_cell.length_b   1.000
_cell.length_c   1.000
_cell.angle_alpha   90.00
_cell.angle_beta   90.00
_cell.angle_gamma   90.00
#
_symmetry.space_group_name_H-M   'P 1'
#
loop_
_entity.id
_entity.type
_entity.pdbx_description
1 polymer ?
#
loop_
_entity_poly.entity_id
_entity_poly.type
_entity_poly.pdbx_seq_one_letter_code
_entity_poly.pdbx_strand_id
1 'polypeptide(L)'
;MSVERGRVIVRDLGSMTGTFVDGRRIAGPVEIAPGALVQIEDRRYRLAADARALEPVDTRADGIEAIDVAVSAPGRVGRRLLESVSLVIEPGELVAVMGPSGAGKSTLLSLVNGQAVPSAGRVLVGGLDLHDHVELFRGRIGFVPQDDILHADLTVWQALWYAARLRLPADTTDAEIATRLRTVIAQLGLEGTEGTRVGDQRKRGVSGGQRKRVNLAMELLTDPPILVLDEPTSGLSSTDALSVIELLRSLADAGKTIIVTIHQPGVDSFRLFDAVAVIARDASTSQVGRLAFFGRAWPDAVHFFEPPGPGAALPASVDGLLRGLAGRPVGEWIRRWESSAARSIWVDGRASGTTAETRGRRRPAPRPVARLMQWRTLVARTLALKLADPWNTAVLLLQAPLVAGLIAAVFARVLREPPTLQTWPRVGLDMATTMFVTALAAIWFGCSGTAREIVQEWPVYRRERMVGLSIASYLASKITMLAVLVAIQTGCLVGIVGIACGFQGSWWQAWLVLSAAALAGGALGLVISATLRTTEAAAGVLPILLLPMIVRGGILVPLADLPGATRRLAAAMPSRWAFEGLVVPEALARPRARHASPPAPDRTERSTPDHGSAEHRVRPVEAAPEADESTSLDPAHPGPFRLVAGPQRRFILPGRQRIAEALEEAAGQAEAELRRAEAAAEQKAADMQRQVEADVERRAAEMRRAIEADGERKVAELRQAMQADAERKAEEMRRGVEAEMQRAVAASQADFEKRSAEMRRTLEADAERKTADARLSMQAEVQRAIEASRADFEKRSADMNAEVEKRIEARIREANAEVEARLREMQGGIEAERAKMAATME
;
A
#
# COMPACT_ATOMS: atom_id res chain seq x y z
N MET A 1 -19.95 -38.94 -12.47
CA MET A 1 -21.17 -39.40 -11.77
C MET A 1 -21.25 -40.91 -12.01
N SER A 2 -21.49 -41.69 -10.96
CA SER A 2 -21.70 -43.13 -11.02
C SER A 2 -22.98 -43.48 -10.28
N VAL A 3 -23.63 -44.56 -10.72
CA VAL A 3 -24.80 -45.09 -9.99
C VAL A 3 -24.37 -46.40 -9.35
N GLU A 4 -24.33 -46.43 -8.02
CA GLU A 4 -23.92 -47.61 -7.25
C GLU A 4 -25.06 -48.03 -6.34
N ARG A 5 -25.57 -49.25 -6.53
CA ARG A 5 -26.69 -49.82 -5.74
C ARG A 5 -27.93 -48.94 -5.68
N GLY A 6 -28.27 -48.28 -6.77
CA GLY A 6 -29.42 -47.37 -6.86
C GLY A 6 -29.23 -45.97 -6.23
N ARG A 7 -28.00 -45.67 -5.82
CA ARG A 7 -27.60 -44.34 -5.30
C ARG A 7 -26.75 -43.61 -6.35
N VAL A 8 -27.01 -42.34 -6.51
CA VAL A 8 -26.23 -41.49 -7.41
C VAL A 8 -25.08 -40.84 -6.66
N ILE A 9 -23.84 -41.14 -7.12
CA ILE A 9 -22.62 -40.62 -6.49
C ILE A 9 -21.94 -39.68 -7.45
N VAL A 10 -21.62 -38.47 -7.01
CA VAL A 10 -20.81 -37.50 -7.72
C VAL A 10 -19.41 -37.46 -7.13
N ARG A 11 -18.38 -37.58 -8.00
CA ARG A 11 -16.98 -37.48 -7.61
C ARG A 11 -16.28 -36.43 -8.48
N ASP A 12 -15.53 -35.51 -7.87
CA ASP A 12 -14.60 -34.63 -8.56
C ASP A 12 -13.33 -35.41 -8.96
N LEU A 13 -13.07 -35.54 -10.25
CA LEU A 13 -11.90 -36.25 -10.77
C LEU A 13 -10.65 -35.39 -10.79
N GLY A 14 -10.63 -34.32 -10.05
CA GLY A 14 -9.47 -33.46 -9.96
C GLY A 14 -9.64 -32.15 -10.75
N SER A 15 -10.89 -31.73 -11.00
CA SER A 15 -11.17 -30.49 -11.70
C SER A 15 -10.53 -29.27 -11.01
N MET A 16 -10.03 -28.30 -11.79
CA MET A 16 -9.35 -27.10 -11.30
C MET A 16 -10.33 -26.17 -10.59
N THR A 17 -11.52 -26.00 -11.14
CA THR A 17 -12.60 -25.17 -10.59
C THR A 17 -13.33 -25.84 -9.43
N GLY A 18 -13.27 -27.17 -9.33
CA GLY A 18 -14.00 -27.98 -8.36
C GLY A 18 -15.41 -28.33 -8.83
N THR A 19 -15.96 -29.40 -8.24
CA THR A 19 -17.35 -29.77 -8.38
C THR A 19 -18.09 -29.41 -7.09
N PHE A 20 -19.30 -28.84 -7.21
CA PHE A 20 -20.11 -28.44 -6.07
C PHE A 20 -21.42 -29.20 -6.08
N VAL A 21 -21.90 -29.62 -4.92
CA VAL A 21 -23.20 -30.24 -4.71
C VAL A 21 -23.96 -29.40 -3.68
N ASP A 22 -25.14 -28.94 -4.03
CA ASP A 22 -25.97 -28.04 -3.22
C ASP A 22 -25.16 -26.85 -2.65
N GLY A 23 -24.37 -26.22 -3.53
CA GLY A 23 -23.53 -25.09 -3.18
C GLY A 23 -22.25 -25.45 -2.41
N ARG A 24 -21.96 -26.73 -2.13
CA ARG A 24 -20.77 -27.17 -1.39
C ARG A 24 -19.77 -27.85 -2.30
N ARG A 25 -18.53 -27.40 -2.26
CA ARG A 25 -17.42 -28.05 -2.99
C ARG A 25 -17.18 -29.43 -2.39
N ILE A 26 -17.21 -30.46 -3.25
CA ILE A 26 -16.93 -31.83 -2.82
C ILE A 26 -15.43 -32.11 -2.80
N ALA A 27 -14.94 -32.72 -1.71
CA ALA A 27 -13.54 -33.17 -1.59
C ALA A 27 -13.35 -34.66 -1.89
N GLY A 28 -14.44 -35.41 -2.01
CA GLY A 28 -14.50 -36.85 -2.29
C GLY A 28 -15.84 -37.22 -2.92
N PRO A 29 -16.12 -38.52 -3.06
CA PRO A 29 -17.43 -38.98 -3.55
C PRO A 29 -18.53 -38.54 -2.59
N VAL A 30 -19.61 -37.96 -3.15
CA VAL A 30 -20.79 -37.53 -2.39
C VAL A 30 -22.03 -38.15 -3.01
N GLU A 31 -22.87 -38.77 -2.19
CA GLU A 31 -24.19 -39.25 -2.58
C GLU A 31 -25.14 -38.06 -2.73
N ILE A 32 -25.89 -38.02 -3.82
CA ILE A 32 -26.85 -36.95 -4.12
C ILE A 32 -28.26 -37.50 -4.27
N ALA A 33 -29.23 -36.78 -3.74
CA ALA A 33 -30.67 -37.09 -3.85
C ALA A 33 -31.27 -36.45 -5.12
N PRO A 34 -32.40 -36.97 -5.63
CA PRO A 34 -33.17 -36.28 -6.66
C PRO A 34 -33.46 -34.83 -6.29
N GLY A 35 -33.33 -33.92 -7.21
CA GLY A 35 -33.43 -32.49 -7.01
C GLY A 35 -32.17 -31.78 -6.56
N ALA A 36 -31.12 -32.52 -6.14
CA ALA A 36 -29.82 -31.93 -5.77
C ALA A 36 -29.19 -31.15 -6.94
N LEU A 37 -28.57 -30.03 -6.61
CA LEU A 37 -27.93 -29.15 -7.58
C LEU A 37 -26.44 -29.49 -7.67
N VAL A 38 -25.97 -29.90 -8.83
CA VAL A 38 -24.55 -30.17 -9.11
C VAL A 38 -24.03 -29.04 -9.99
N GLN A 39 -23.00 -28.35 -9.54
CA GLN A 39 -22.33 -27.34 -10.35
C GLN A 39 -20.92 -27.79 -10.72
N ILE A 40 -20.62 -27.72 -12.02
CA ILE A 40 -19.33 -28.01 -12.60
C ILE A 40 -18.91 -26.77 -13.39
N GLU A 41 -17.88 -26.09 -12.96
CA GLU A 41 -17.41 -24.83 -13.54
C GLU A 41 -18.51 -23.73 -13.45
N ASP A 42 -18.98 -23.23 -14.58
CA ASP A 42 -20.07 -22.25 -14.71
C ASP A 42 -21.45 -22.90 -14.91
N ARG A 43 -21.52 -24.20 -15.11
CA ARG A 43 -22.77 -24.93 -15.45
C ARG A 43 -23.39 -25.59 -14.23
N ARG A 44 -24.69 -25.38 -14.08
CA ARG A 44 -25.50 -26.02 -13.03
C ARG A 44 -26.38 -27.12 -13.65
N TYR A 45 -26.49 -28.21 -12.94
CA TYR A 45 -27.32 -29.34 -13.28
C TYR A 45 -28.15 -29.72 -12.07
N ARG A 46 -29.38 -30.07 -12.30
CA ARG A 46 -30.26 -30.67 -11.27
C ARG A 46 -30.40 -32.15 -11.53
N LEU A 47 -30.28 -32.96 -10.49
CA LEU A 47 -30.57 -34.38 -10.63
C LEU A 47 -32.07 -34.54 -10.83
N ALA A 48 -32.48 -35.13 -11.98
CA ALA A 48 -33.87 -35.39 -12.31
C ALA A 48 -34.58 -36.20 -11.20
N ALA A 49 -35.89 -36.05 -11.10
CA ALA A 49 -36.70 -36.76 -10.10
C ALA A 49 -36.57 -38.30 -10.20
N ASP A 50 -36.26 -38.82 -11.38
CA ASP A 50 -36.04 -40.25 -11.63
C ASP A 50 -34.61 -40.71 -11.29
N ALA A 51 -33.76 -39.78 -10.83
CA ALA A 51 -32.33 -40.01 -10.50
C ALA A 51 -31.48 -40.58 -11.66
N ARG A 52 -31.92 -40.48 -12.92
CA ARG A 52 -31.25 -41.07 -14.09
C ARG A 52 -30.45 -40.06 -14.90
N ALA A 53 -30.80 -38.77 -14.83
CA ALA A 53 -30.15 -37.71 -15.64
C ALA A 53 -29.84 -36.49 -14.83
N LEU A 54 -28.83 -35.75 -15.25
CA LEU A 54 -28.57 -34.38 -14.81
C LEU A 54 -29.22 -33.44 -15.85
N GLU A 55 -30.26 -32.75 -15.46
CA GLU A 55 -30.91 -31.72 -16.26
C GLU A 55 -30.16 -30.41 -16.13
N PRO A 56 -29.77 -29.75 -17.25
CA PRO A 56 -29.13 -28.44 -17.18
C PRO A 56 -30.12 -27.45 -16.57
N VAL A 57 -29.70 -26.77 -15.52
CA VAL A 57 -30.40 -25.60 -15.00
C VAL A 57 -29.85 -24.40 -15.76
N ASP A 58 -30.74 -23.60 -16.34
CA ASP A 58 -30.30 -22.44 -17.12
C ASP A 58 -29.56 -21.47 -16.19
N THR A 59 -28.24 -21.47 -16.30
CA THR A 59 -27.34 -20.66 -15.47
C THR A 59 -27.19 -19.23 -15.97
N ARG A 60 -27.71 -18.94 -17.17
CA ARG A 60 -27.75 -17.57 -17.71
C ARG A 60 -28.77 -16.69 -17.01
N ALA A 61 -29.70 -17.28 -16.25
CA ALA A 61 -30.78 -16.61 -15.56
C ALA A 61 -30.42 -16.23 -14.10
N ASP A 62 -29.22 -15.73 -13.83
CA ASP A 62 -28.88 -15.28 -12.49
C ASP A 62 -29.44 -13.86 -12.22
N GLY A 63 -30.67 -13.78 -11.78
CA GLY A 63 -31.26 -12.58 -11.18
C GLY A 63 -30.72 -12.31 -9.78
N ILE A 64 -30.85 -11.10 -9.32
CA ILE A 64 -30.39 -10.67 -7.98
C ILE A 64 -31.59 -10.21 -7.16
N GLU A 65 -31.78 -10.77 -5.96
CA GLU A 65 -32.79 -10.38 -5.03
C GLU A 65 -32.16 -9.90 -3.72
N ALA A 66 -32.30 -8.63 -3.40
CA ALA A 66 -31.99 -8.09 -2.09
C ALA A 66 -33.27 -8.02 -1.29
N ILE A 67 -33.32 -8.65 -0.12
CA ILE A 67 -34.54 -8.78 0.72
C ILE A 67 -34.24 -8.14 2.07
N ASP A 68 -34.87 -6.99 2.33
CA ASP A 68 -34.75 -6.20 3.56
C ASP A 68 -33.30 -6.05 4.09
N VAL A 69 -32.40 -5.74 3.17
CA VAL A 69 -30.98 -5.67 3.52
C VAL A 69 -30.64 -4.41 4.30
N ALA A 70 -29.84 -4.59 5.35
CA ALA A 70 -29.26 -3.51 6.14
C ALA A 70 -27.75 -3.70 6.31
N VAL A 71 -27.01 -2.60 6.44
CA VAL A 71 -25.55 -2.61 6.67
C VAL A 71 -25.18 -1.66 7.79
N SER A 72 -24.40 -2.18 8.74
CA SER A 72 -23.81 -1.40 9.83
C SER A 72 -22.33 -1.09 9.55
N ALA A 73 -21.86 0.07 9.99
CA ALA A 73 -20.46 0.45 9.83
C ALA A 73 -19.54 -0.44 10.67
N PRO A 74 -18.45 -1.00 10.12
CA PRO A 74 -17.51 -1.82 10.88
C PRO A 74 -16.84 -0.99 12.00
N GLY A 75 -16.78 -1.55 13.21
CA GLY A 75 -16.12 -0.94 14.37
C GLY A 75 -16.83 0.22 15.07
N ARG A 76 -18.04 0.59 14.62
CA ARG A 76 -18.88 1.60 15.30
C ARG A 76 -20.24 1.00 15.62
N VAL A 77 -20.44 0.66 16.87
CA VAL A 77 -21.73 0.11 17.36
C VAL A 77 -22.84 1.13 17.10
N GLY A 78 -23.91 0.69 16.42
CA GLY A 78 -25.13 1.49 16.20
C GLY A 78 -25.16 2.40 14.96
N ARG A 79 -24.05 2.57 14.19
CA ARG A 79 -24.09 3.38 12.96
C ARG A 79 -24.49 2.51 11.77
N ARG A 80 -25.74 2.64 11.31
CA ARG A 80 -26.21 2.02 10.07
C ARG A 80 -25.78 2.85 8.85
N LEU A 81 -25.44 2.18 7.76
CA LEU A 81 -25.10 2.79 6.46
C LEU A 81 -26.26 2.64 5.48
N LEU A 82 -26.94 1.49 5.49
CA LEU A 82 -28.14 1.19 4.71
C LEU A 82 -29.18 0.51 5.60
N GLU A 83 -30.45 0.73 5.32
CA GLU A 83 -31.57 0.14 6.05
C GLU A 83 -32.71 -0.17 5.11
N SER A 84 -33.30 -1.37 5.29
CA SER A 84 -34.54 -1.82 4.63
C SER A 84 -34.55 -1.65 3.11
N VAL A 85 -33.49 -2.11 2.43
CA VAL A 85 -33.42 -2.08 0.97
C VAL A 85 -33.93 -3.41 0.43
N SER A 86 -35.02 -3.35 -0.36
CA SER A 86 -35.55 -4.53 -1.07
C SER A 86 -35.69 -4.20 -2.55
N LEU A 87 -35.04 -5.01 -3.41
CA LEU A 87 -35.09 -4.87 -4.87
C LEU A 87 -34.86 -6.23 -5.54
N VAL A 88 -35.44 -6.40 -6.73
CA VAL A 88 -35.31 -7.62 -7.53
C VAL A 88 -34.90 -7.21 -8.96
N ILE A 89 -33.73 -7.68 -9.39
CA ILE A 89 -33.16 -7.45 -10.69
C ILE A 89 -33.28 -8.75 -11.48
N GLU A 90 -33.95 -8.68 -12.62
CA GLU A 90 -34.11 -9.84 -13.50
C GLU A 90 -32.86 -10.07 -14.37
N PRO A 91 -32.65 -11.30 -14.82
CA PRO A 91 -31.55 -11.63 -15.73
C PRO A 91 -31.58 -10.79 -17.02
N GLY A 92 -30.42 -10.27 -17.41
CA GLY A 92 -30.29 -9.47 -18.61
C GLY A 92 -30.68 -8.00 -18.48
N GLU A 93 -31.09 -7.56 -17.29
CA GLU A 93 -31.41 -6.14 -17.06
C GLU A 93 -30.15 -5.28 -16.87
N LEU A 94 -30.18 -4.06 -17.42
CA LEU A 94 -29.26 -2.97 -17.15
C LEU A 94 -29.89 -2.00 -16.16
N VAL A 95 -29.40 -2.03 -14.90
CA VAL A 95 -30.00 -1.29 -13.79
C VAL A 95 -29.08 -0.16 -13.32
N ALA A 96 -29.63 1.06 -13.26
CA ALA A 96 -28.96 2.20 -12.67
C ALA A 96 -29.18 2.27 -11.16
N VAL A 97 -28.15 2.67 -10.40
CA VAL A 97 -28.27 3.04 -8.98
C VAL A 97 -27.94 4.52 -8.84
N MET A 98 -28.91 5.32 -8.46
CA MET A 98 -28.81 6.77 -8.34
C MET A 98 -29.02 7.25 -6.91
N GLY A 99 -28.68 8.51 -6.66
CA GLY A 99 -28.87 9.17 -5.37
C GLY A 99 -27.73 10.11 -5.01
N PRO A 100 -27.90 10.98 -4.01
CA PRO A 100 -26.88 11.95 -3.60
C PRO A 100 -25.59 11.27 -3.12
N SER A 101 -24.49 12.05 -3.07
CA SER A 101 -23.22 11.53 -2.57
C SER A 101 -23.35 11.09 -1.11
N GLY A 102 -22.78 9.93 -0.79
CA GLY A 102 -22.84 9.33 0.52
C GLY A 102 -24.19 8.72 0.90
N ALA A 103 -25.15 8.57 -0.02
CA ALA A 103 -26.44 7.93 0.23
C ALA A 103 -26.33 6.40 0.45
N GLY A 104 -25.19 5.79 0.14
CA GLY A 104 -24.99 4.35 0.33
C GLY A 104 -24.98 3.53 -0.97
N LYS A 105 -24.88 4.18 -2.16
CA LYS A 105 -24.80 3.51 -3.47
C LYS A 105 -23.70 2.43 -3.51
N SER A 106 -22.44 2.82 -3.26
CA SER A 106 -21.31 1.88 -3.25
C SER A 106 -21.43 0.82 -2.13
N THR A 107 -22.16 1.12 -1.04
CA THR A 107 -22.46 0.14 0.00
C THR A 107 -23.42 -0.94 -0.52
N LEU A 108 -24.46 -0.53 -1.26
CA LEU A 108 -25.37 -1.48 -1.92
C LEU A 108 -24.59 -2.34 -2.95
N LEU A 109 -23.75 -1.73 -3.79
CA LEU A 109 -22.91 -2.48 -4.71
C LEU A 109 -22.00 -3.48 -3.99
N SER A 110 -21.44 -3.09 -2.84
CA SER A 110 -20.59 -3.97 -2.03
C SER A 110 -21.34 -5.18 -1.45
N LEU A 111 -22.64 -5.05 -1.17
CA LEU A 111 -23.49 -6.17 -0.79
C LEU A 111 -23.71 -7.13 -1.96
N VAL A 112 -24.08 -6.56 -3.12
CA VAL A 112 -24.44 -7.33 -4.31
C VAL A 112 -23.23 -8.05 -4.92
N ASN A 113 -22.01 -7.49 -4.77
CA ASN A 113 -20.79 -8.15 -5.25
C ASN A 113 -20.15 -9.09 -4.21
N GLY A 114 -20.78 -9.27 -3.03
CA GLY A 114 -20.31 -10.16 -1.97
C GLY A 114 -19.12 -9.66 -1.15
N GLN A 115 -18.73 -8.38 -1.28
CA GLN A 115 -17.64 -7.77 -0.49
C GLN A 115 -18.07 -7.42 0.94
N ALA A 116 -19.29 -6.92 1.10
CA ALA A 116 -19.87 -6.61 2.39
C ALA A 116 -20.93 -7.66 2.76
N VAL A 117 -20.97 -8.05 4.02
CA VAL A 117 -22.00 -8.95 4.54
C VAL A 117 -23.13 -8.10 5.14
N PRO A 118 -24.40 -8.36 4.81
CA PRO A 118 -25.52 -7.63 5.39
C PRO A 118 -25.58 -7.86 6.91
N SER A 119 -25.90 -6.81 7.67
CA SER A 119 -26.16 -6.94 9.12
C SER A 119 -27.57 -7.44 9.43
N ALA A 120 -28.49 -7.30 8.47
CA ALA A 120 -29.83 -7.87 8.47
C ALA A 120 -30.29 -8.06 7.03
N GLY A 121 -31.28 -8.94 6.82
CA GLY A 121 -31.73 -9.31 5.48
C GLY A 121 -30.77 -10.25 4.78
N ARG A 122 -30.96 -10.47 3.48
CA ARG A 122 -30.14 -11.37 2.65
C ARG A 122 -30.11 -10.93 1.19
N VAL A 123 -29.05 -11.35 0.48
CA VAL A 123 -28.91 -11.16 -0.96
C VAL A 123 -28.88 -12.54 -1.62
N LEU A 124 -29.84 -12.80 -2.51
CA LEU A 124 -29.92 -14.03 -3.28
C LEU A 124 -29.44 -13.77 -4.71
N VAL A 125 -28.72 -14.72 -5.27
CA VAL A 125 -28.32 -14.74 -6.68
C VAL A 125 -28.77 -16.07 -7.27
N GLY A 126 -29.68 -16.02 -8.22
CA GLY A 126 -30.31 -17.23 -8.75
C GLY A 126 -30.94 -18.11 -7.65
N GLY A 127 -31.55 -17.50 -6.63
CA GLY A 127 -32.19 -18.16 -5.53
C GLY A 127 -31.27 -18.71 -4.42
N LEU A 128 -29.94 -18.56 -4.54
CA LEU A 128 -28.96 -18.98 -3.52
C LEU A 128 -28.43 -17.77 -2.75
N ASP A 129 -28.29 -17.89 -1.43
CA ASP A 129 -27.69 -16.81 -0.63
C ASP A 129 -26.24 -16.58 -1.03
N LEU A 130 -25.95 -15.34 -1.44
CA LEU A 130 -24.63 -14.92 -1.94
C LEU A 130 -23.56 -15.04 -0.85
N HIS A 131 -23.89 -14.70 0.40
CA HIS A 131 -22.92 -14.60 1.48
C HIS A 131 -22.63 -15.95 2.14
N ASP A 132 -23.60 -16.85 2.14
CA ASP A 132 -23.40 -18.23 2.59
C ASP A 132 -22.62 -19.05 1.55
N HIS A 133 -22.72 -18.69 0.26
CA HIS A 133 -22.15 -19.44 -0.86
C HIS A 133 -21.15 -18.62 -1.69
N VAL A 134 -20.42 -17.67 -1.09
CA VAL A 134 -19.45 -16.78 -1.79
C VAL A 134 -18.51 -17.52 -2.73
N GLU A 135 -18.11 -18.75 -2.38
CA GLU A 135 -17.21 -19.56 -3.20
C GLU A 135 -17.80 -19.92 -4.58
N LEU A 136 -19.13 -20.10 -4.68
CA LEU A 136 -19.83 -20.40 -5.93
C LEU A 136 -19.88 -19.22 -6.89
N PHE A 137 -19.89 -18.00 -6.33
CA PHE A 137 -20.06 -16.79 -7.10
C PHE A 137 -18.73 -16.13 -7.47
N ARG A 138 -17.58 -16.73 -7.06
CA ARG A 138 -16.27 -16.26 -7.49
C ARG A 138 -16.10 -16.38 -8.99
N GLY A 139 -15.76 -15.26 -9.64
CA GLY A 139 -15.64 -15.18 -11.10
C GLY A 139 -16.98 -15.11 -11.84
N ARG A 140 -18.13 -15.26 -11.15
CA ARG A 140 -19.46 -15.07 -11.73
C ARG A 140 -20.00 -13.66 -11.57
N ILE A 141 -19.49 -12.91 -10.59
CA ILE A 141 -19.78 -11.50 -10.40
C ILE A 141 -18.51 -10.72 -10.72
N GLY A 142 -18.51 -9.98 -11.81
CA GLY A 142 -17.46 -9.05 -12.18
C GLY A 142 -17.71 -7.71 -11.48
N PHE A 143 -16.67 -7.12 -10.88
CA PHE A 143 -16.75 -5.83 -10.21
C PHE A 143 -15.76 -4.83 -10.78
N VAL A 144 -16.28 -3.74 -11.34
CA VAL A 144 -15.48 -2.60 -11.82
C VAL A 144 -15.59 -1.47 -10.80
N PRO A 145 -14.50 -1.16 -10.07
CA PRO A 145 -14.49 -0.08 -9.08
C PRO A 145 -14.46 1.31 -9.76
N GLN A 146 -14.82 2.34 -8.99
CA GLN A 146 -14.80 3.74 -9.42
C GLN A 146 -13.40 4.17 -9.88
N ASP A 147 -12.37 3.86 -9.09
CA ASP A 147 -10.97 4.13 -9.43
C ASP A 147 -10.44 3.11 -10.45
N ASP A 148 -9.59 3.56 -11.37
CA ASP A 148 -8.93 2.68 -12.32
C ASP A 148 -7.78 1.94 -11.63
N ILE A 149 -8.10 0.80 -11.02
CA ILE A 149 -7.14 -0.06 -10.31
C ILE A 149 -6.35 -0.89 -11.32
N LEU A 150 -5.40 -0.26 -12.00
CA LEU A 150 -4.58 -0.84 -13.07
C LEU A 150 -3.09 -0.55 -12.82
N HIS A 151 -2.21 -1.40 -13.35
CA HIS A 151 -0.79 -1.10 -13.40
C HIS A 151 -0.48 -0.17 -14.58
N ALA A 152 -0.23 1.10 -14.29
CA ALA A 152 -0.04 2.16 -15.30
C ALA A 152 1.15 1.89 -16.25
N ASP A 153 2.19 1.21 -15.77
CA ASP A 153 3.42 0.97 -16.53
C ASP A 153 3.34 -0.23 -17.48
N LEU A 154 2.33 -1.09 -17.33
CA LEU A 154 2.10 -2.20 -18.25
C LEU A 154 1.39 -1.74 -19.52
N THR A 155 1.60 -2.45 -20.64
CA THR A 155 0.77 -2.30 -21.82
C THR A 155 -0.62 -2.90 -21.59
N VAL A 156 -1.61 -2.50 -22.40
CA VAL A 156 -2.97 -3.06 -22.32
C VAL A 156 -2.92 -4.58 -22.43
N TRP A 157 -2.16 -5.11 -23.40
CA TRP A 157 -1.99 -6.55 -23.57
C TRP A 157 -1.40 -7.22 -22.32
N GLN A 158 -0.32 -6.66 -21.75
CA GLN A 158 0.32 -7.22 -20.57
C GLN A 158 -0.61 -7.20 -19.35
N ALA A 159 -1.33 -6.09 -19.14
CA ALA A 159 -2.28 -5.96 -18.05
C ALA A 159 -3.38 -7.03 -18.11
N LEU A 160 -3.97 -7.21 -19.29
CA LEU A 160 -4.99 -8.24 -19.53
C LEU A 160 -4.42 -9.66 -19.46
N TRP A 161 -3.20 -9.88 -19.97
CA TRP A 161 -2.53 -11.19 -19.92
C TRP A 161 -2.30 -11.67 -18.47
N TYR A 162 -1.70 -10.83 -17.64
CA TYR A 162 -1.47 -11.19 -16.23
C TYR A 162 -2.79 -11.35 -15.46
N ALA A 163 -3.80 -10.53 -15.77
CA ALA A 163 -5.12 -10.68 -15.17
C ALA A 163 -5.78 -12.01 -15.58
N ALA A 164 -5.69 -12.39 -16.85
CA ALA A 164 -6.20 -13.67 -17.36
C ALA A 164 -5.51 -14.86 -16.66
N ARG A 165 -4.19 -14.83 -16.57
CA ARG A 165 -3.40 -15.89 -15.91
C ARG A 165 -3.73 -16.07 -14.41
N LEU A 166 -4.20 -15.02 -13.74
CA LEU A 166 -4.59 -15.08 -12.33
C LEU A 166 -6.05 -15.47 -12.12
N ARG A 167 -6.91 -15.28 -13.14
CA ARG A 167 -8.37 -15.45 -13.06
C ARG A 167 -8.88 -16.70 -13.72
N LEU A 168 -8.30 -17.06 -14.88
CA LEU A 168 -8.69 -18.24 -15.64
C LEU A 168 -8.14 -19.53 -14.99
N PRO A 169 -8.72 -20.69 -15.25
CA PRO A 169 -8.23 -21.98 -14.81
C PRO A 169 -6.76 -22.18 -15.15
N ALA A 170 -6.02 -22.86 -14.26
CA ALA A 170 -4.58 -23.02 -14.40
C ALA A 170 -4.15 -23.92 -15.58
N ASP A 171 -5.07 -24.69 -16.15
CA ASP A 171 -4.90 -25.53 -17.34
C ASP A 171 -5.16 -24.78 -18.66
N THR A 172 -5.66 -23.52 -18.61
CA THR A 172 -5.83 -22.69 -19.78
C THR A 172 -4.49 -22.40 -20.45
N THR A 173 -4.40 -22.76 -21.73
CA THR A 173 -3.18 -22.60 -22.54
C THR A 173 -2.94 -21.13 -22.93
N ASP A 174 -1.70 -20.79 -23.29
CA ASP A 174 -1.35 -19.44 -23.76
C ASP A 174 -2.11 -19.05 -25.03
N ALA A 175 -2.37 -19.99 -25.90
CA ALA A 175 -3.13 -19.76 -27.12
C ALA A 175 -4.61 -19.44 -26.85
N GLU A 176 -5.23 -20.14 -25.92
CA GLU A 176 -6.61 -19.86 -25.48
C GLU A 176 -6.71 -18.50 -24.81
N ILE A 177 -5.77 -18.16 -23.93
CA ILE A 177 -5.69 -16.84 -23.31
C ILE A 177 -5.56 -15.76 -24.38
N ALA A 178 -4.63 -15.91 -25.32
CA ALA A 178 -4.43 -14.94 -26.40
C ALA A 178 -5.69 -14.76 -27.27
N THR A 179 -6.40 -15.84 -27.57
CA THR A 179 -7.67 -15.80 -28.30
C THR A 179 -8.73 -15.05 -27.49
N ARG A 180 -8.87 -15.37 -26.20
CA ARG A 180 -9.80 -14.69 -25.28
C ARG A 180 -9.51 -13.19 -25.18
N LEU A 181 -8.24 -12.81 -25.07
CA LEU A 181 -7.84 -11.41 -25.03
C LEU A 181 -8.26 -10.65 -26.29
N ARG A 182 -7.99 -11.22 -27.48
CA ARG A 182 -8.38 -10.59 -28.75
C ARG A 182 -9.90 -10.40 -28.83
N THR A 183 -10.67 -11.42 -28.42
CA THR A 183 -12.13 -11.34 -28.40
C THR A 183 -12.60 -10.19 -27.49
N VAL A 184 -12.07 -10.10 -26.27
CA VAL A 184 -12.46 -9.04 -25.32
C VAL A 184 -12.00 -7.65 -25.79
N ILE A 185 -10.80 -7.53 -26.37
CA ILE A 185 -10.28 -6.28 -26.95
C ILE A 185 -11.19 -5.81 -28.08
N ALA A 186 -11.57 -6.69 -29.02
CA ALA A 186 -12.46 -6.35 -30.11
C ALA A 186 -13.87 -5.97 -29.60
N GLN A 187 -14.42 -6.74 -28.67
CA GLN A 187 -15.74 -6.48 -28.08
C GLN A 187 -15.83 -5.09 -27.42
N LEU A 188 -14.71 -4.58 -26.90
CA LEU A 188 -14.65 -3.29 -26.21
C LEU A 188 -14.11 -2.13 -27.07
N GLY A 189 -13.83 -2.39 -28.36
CA GLY A 189 -13.27 -1.38 -29.26
C GLY A 189 -11.92 -0.83 -28.77
N LEU A 190 -11.05 -1.74 -28.30
CA LEU A 190 -9.68 -1.45 -27.84
C LEU A 190 -8.62 -1.89 -28.86
N GLU A 191 -9.03 -2.27 -30.08
CA GLU A 191 -8.11 -2.70 -31.13
C GLU A 191 -7.10 -1.60 -31.47
N GLY A 192 -5.86 -1.99 -31.67
CA GLY A 192 -4.75 -1.08 -31.91
C GLY A 192 -4.14 -0.42 -30.65
N THR A 193 -4.70 -0.70 -29.47
CA THR A 193 -4.15 -0.18 -28.20
C THR A 193 -3.31 -1.19 -27.42
N GLU A 194 -3.16 -2.41 -27.93
CA GLU A 194 -2.55 -3.55 -27.23
C GLU A 194 -1.12 -3.26 -26.76
N GLY A 195 -0.34 -2.60 -27.60
CA GLY A 195 1.04 -2.18 -27.29
C GLY A 195 1.16 -0.87 -26.51
N THR A 196 0.06 -0.14 -26.35
CA THR A 196 0.04 1.13 -25.64
C THR A 196 0.04 0.90 -24.14
N ARG A 197 0.80 1.70 -23.38
CA ARG A 197 0.75 1.66 -21.92
C ARG A 197 -0.63 2.08 -21.40
N VAL A 198 -1.07 1.45 -20.33
CA VAL A 198 -2.33 1.84 -19.66
C VAL A 198 -2.25 3.30 -19.20
N GLY A 199 -1.14 3.71 -18.59
CA GLY A 199 -0.94 5.07 -18.10
C GLY A 199 -1.83 5.43 -16.91
N ASP A 200 -1.56 6.60 -16.34
CA ASP A 200 -2.37 7.22 -15.29
C ASP A 200 -2.51 8.74 -15.56
N GLN A 201 -2.99 9.51 -14.58
CA GLN A 201 -3.11 10.97 -14.72
C GLN A 201 -1.76 11.70 -14.90
N ARG A 202 -0.64 11.08 -14.51
CA ARG A 202 0.72 11.64 -14.57
C ARG A 202 1.53 11.08 -15.73
N LYS A 203 1.30 9.81 -16.09
CA LYS A 203 2.02 9.09 -17.14
C LYS A 203 1.11 8.94 -18.35
N ARG A 204 1.57 9.39 -19.53
CA ARG A 204 0.82 9.24 -20.79
C ARG A 204 0.57 7.75 -21.09
N GLY A 205 -0.62 7.46 -21.55
CA GLY A 205 -1.09 6.13 -21.93
C GLY A 205 -2.35 6.21 -22.76
N VAL A 206 -3.23 5.23 -22.62
CA VAL A 206 -4.55 5.23 -23.25
C VAL A 206 -5.43 6.37 -22.75
N SER A 207 -6.45 6.77 -23.51
CA SER A 207 -7.42 7.81 -23.10
C SER A 207 -8.21 7.40 -21.86
N GLY A 208 -8.87 8.35 -21.18
CA GLY A 208 -9.71 8.06 -20.01
C GLY A 208 -10.81 7.04 -20.30
N GLY A 209 -11.50 7.18 -21.43
CA GLY A 209 -12.51 6.24 -21.88
C GLY A 209 -11.95 4.86 -22.22
N GLN A 210 -10.82 4.81 -22.91
CA GLN A 210 -10.11 3.54 -23.17
C GLN A 210 -9.66 2.88 -21.87
N ARG A 211 -9.19 3.62 -20.88
CA ARG A 211 -8.77 3.08 -19.58
C ARG A 211 -9.94 2.46 -18.81
N LYS A 212 -11.12 3.09 -18.82
CA LYS A 212 -12.34 2.50 -18.28
C LYS A 212 -12.71 1.21 -19.00
N ARG A 213 -12.58 1.17 -20.32
CA ARG A 213 -12.81 -0.07 -21.11
C ARG A 213 -11.77 -1.15 -20.79
N VAL A 214 -10.50 -0.81 -20.58
CA VAL A 214 -9.48 -1.78 -20.11
C VAL A 214 -9.83 -2.32 -18.72
N ASN A 215 -10.34 -1.47 -17.82
CA ASN A 215 -10.78 -1.90 -16.50
C ASN A 215 -11.97 -2.88 -16.60
N LEU A 216 -12.92 -2.62 -17.49
CA LEU A 216 -14.03 -3.52 -17.81
C LEU A 216 -13.52 -4.82 -18.50
N ALA A 217 -12.53 -4.71 -19.40
CA ALA A 217 -11.92 -5.85 -20.06
C ALA A 217 -11.40 -6.89 -19.06
N MET A 218 -10.75 -6.43 -18.00
CA MET A 218 -10.24 -7.33 -16.95
C MET A 218 -11.34 -8.18 -16.30
N GLU A 219 -12.53 -7.65 -16.13
CA GLU A 219 -13.66 -8.41 -15.58
C GLU A 219 -14.28 -9.35 -16.61
N LEU A 220 -14.36 -8.92 -17.87
CA LEU A 220 -14.90 -9.74 -18.97
C LEU A 220 -14.02 -10.93 -19.38
N LEU A 221 -12.75 -10.99 -18.90
CA LEU A 221 -11.90 -12.17 -19.16
C LEU A 221 -12.52 -13.48 -18.69
N THR A 222 -13.25 -13.45 -17.56
CA THR A 222 -13.93 -14.63 -17.00
C THR A 222 -15.36 -14.80 -17.53
N ASP A 223 -15.84 -13.90 -18.37
CA ASP A 223 -17.19 -13.87 -18.92
C ASP A 223 -18.31 -13.96 -17.85
N PRO A 224 -18.27 -13.12 -16.82
CA PRO A 224 -19.22 -13.22 -15.73
C PRO A 224 -20.65 -12.92 -16.23
N PRO A 225 -21.67 -13.64 -15.76
CA PRO A 225 -23.08 -13.36 -16.07
C PRO A 225 -23.59 -12.09 -15.41
N ILE A 226 -22.95 -11.66 -14.29
CA ILE A 226 -23.33 -10.47 -13.54
C ILE A 226 -22.16 -9.49 -13.55
N LEU A 227 -22.44 -8.22 -13.86
CA LEU A 227 -21.46 -7.12 -13.81
C LEU A 227 -21.96 -6.03 -12.87
N VAL A 228 -21.11 -5.61 -11.95
CA VAL A 228 -21.39 -4.52 -11.00
C VAL A 228 -20.33 -3.43 -11.24
N LEU A 229 -20.77 -2.22 -11.58
CA LEU A 229 -19.87 -1.12 -11.92
C LEU A 229 -20.13 0.10 -11.02
N ASP A 230 -19.09 0.61 -10.40
CA ASP A 230 -19.19 1.80 -9.55
C ASP A 230 -18.68 3.04 -10.35
N GLU A 231 -19.59 3.94 -10.70
CA GLU A 231 -19.36 5.17 -11.46
C GLU A 231 -18.45 5.02 -12.71
N PRO A 232 -18.75 4.10 -13.65
CA PRO A 232 -17.86 3.83 -14.79
C PRO A 232 -17.76 5.00 -15.77
N THR A 233 -18.63 5.99 -15.67
CA THR A 233 -18.67 7.19 -16.52
C THR A 233 -18.05 8.42 -15.87
N SER A 234 -17.58 8.31 -14.61
CA SER A 234 -16.98 9.43 -13.89
C SER A 234 -15.69 9.92 -14.55
N GLY A 235 -15.58 11.23 -14.76
CA GLY A 235 -14.41 11.86 -15.38
C GLY A 235 -14.32 11.72 -16.90
N LEU A 236 -15.36 11.21 -17.56
CA LEU A 236 -15.44 11.10 -19.03
C LEU A 236 -16.18 12.29 -19.64
N SER A 237 -15.91 12.55 -20.91
CA SER A 237 -16.74 13.45 -21.72
C SER A 237 -18.16 12.87 -21.88
N SER A 238 -19.15 13.71 -22.19
CA SER A 238 -20.53 13.24 -22.39
C SER A 238 -20.64 12.18 -23.50
N THR A 239 -19.84 12.32 -24.55
CA THR A 239 -19.80 11.37 -25.68
C THR A 239 -19.19 10.04 -25.27
N ASP A 240 -18.06 10.08 -24.53
CA ASP A 240 -17.42 8.86 -24.02
C ASP A 240 -18.30 8.15 -23.01
N ALA A 241 -18.98 8.92 -22.13
CA ALA A 241 -19.92 8.38 -21.15
C ALA A 241 -21.08 7.63 -21.83
N LEU A 242 -21.68 8.23 -22.87
CA LEU A 242 -22.72 7.59 -23.65
C LEU A 242 -22.21 6.29 -24.29
N SER A 243 -21.03 6.32 -24.93
CA SER A 243 -20.46 5.13 -25.58
C SER A 243 -20.17 3.99 -24.61
N VAL A 244 -19.84 4.30 -23.34
CA VAL A 244 -19.69 3.26 -22.29
C VAL A 244 -21.05 2.67 -21.92
N ILE A 245 -22.10 3.49 -21.78
CA ILE A 245 -23.45 2.97 -21.47
C ILE A 245 -24.04 2.15 -22.62
N GLU A 246 -23.85 2.59 -23.88
CA GLU A 246 -24.24 1.81 -25.08
C GLU A 246 -23.54 0.44 -25.12
N LEU A 247 -22.26 0.39 -24.77
CA LEU A 247 -21.52 -0.86 -24.64
C LEU A 247 -22.11 -1.75 -23.54
N LEU A 248 -22.43 -1.19 -22.36
CA LEU A 248 -23.09 -1.93 -21.28
C LEU A 248 -24.48 -2.43 -21.70
N ARG A 249 -25.24 -1.62 -22.48
CA ARG A 249 -26.52 -2.03 -23.03
C ARG A 249 -26.35 -3.27 -23.95
N SER A 250 -25.37 -3.23 -24.86
CA SER A 250 -25.09 -4.36 -25.76
C SER A 250 -24.72 -5.65 -25.00
N LEU A 251 -24.00 -5.50 -23.87
CA LEU A 251 -23.66 -6.62 -22.99
C LEU A 251 -24.91 -7.17 -22.23
N ALA A 252 -25.83 -6.28 -21.84
CA ALA A 252 -27.08 -6.70 -21.22
C ALA A 252 -28.00 -7.37 -22.23
N ASP A 253 -28.10 -6.87 -23.47
CA ASP A 253 -28.84 -7.51 -24.58
C ASP A 253 -28.25 -8.89 -24.93
N ALA A 254 -26.95 -9.10 -24.67
CA ALA A 254 -26.30 -10.41 -24.79
C ALA A 254 -26.60 -11.34 -23.58
N GLY A 255 -27.45 -10.92 -22.64
CA GLY A 255 -27.93 -11.70 -21.50
C GLY A 255 -27.17 -11.50 -20.19
N LYS A 256 -26.28 -10.48 -20.07
CA LYS A 256 -25.61 -10.16 -18.80
C LYS A 256 -26.47 -9.26 -17.92
N THR A 257 -26.58 -9.58 -16.63
CA THR A 257 -27.21 -8.71 -15.64
C THR A 257 -26.23 -7.64 -15.19
N ILE A 258 -26.57 -6.36 -15.36
CA ILE A 258 -25.63 -5.26 -15.15
C ILE A 258 -26.18 -4.23 -14.17
N ILE A 259 -25.41 -3.91 -13.12
CA ILE A 259 -25.75 -2.89 -12.13
C ILE A 259 -24.71 -1.80 -12.17
N VAL A 260 -25.14 -0.55 -12.36
CA VAL A 260 -24.25 0.59 -12.54
C VAL A 260 -24.64 1.72 -11.61
N THR A 261 -23.71 2.24 -10.80
CA THR A 261 -23.94 3.53 -10.15
C THR A 261 -23.67 4.64 -11.15
N ILE A 262 -24.58 5.60 -11.22
CA ILE A 262 -24.44 6.78 -12.07
C ILE A 262 -24.81 8.04 -11.27
N HIS A 263 -24.16 9.16 -11.61
CA HIS A 263 -24.34 10.41 -10.85
C HIS A 263 -25.34 11.36 -11.51
N GLN A 264 -25.09 11.75 -12.74
CA GLN A 264 -25.93 12.66 -13.53
C GLN A 264 -25.89 12.24 -15.01
N PRO A 265 -26.66 11.22 -15.41
CA PRO A 265 -26.68 10.79 -16.81
C PRO A 265 -27.46 11.81 -17.69
N GLY A 266 -27.00 11.99 -18.91
CA GLY A 266 -27.81 12.62 -19.94
C GLY A 266 -29.07 11.79 -20.25
N VAL A 267 -30.10 12.40 -20.83
CA VAL A 267 -31.36 11.72 -21.16
C VAL A 267 -31.13 10.51 -22.07
N ASP A 268 -30.27 10.64 -23.07
CA ASP A 268 -29.96 9.56 -24.02
C ASP A 268 -29.33 8.35 -23.33
N SER A 269 -28.37 8.59 -22.41
CA SER A 269 -27.80 7.53 -21.60
C SER A 269 -28.82 6.91 -20.66
N PHE A 270 -29.69 7.70 -20.04
CA PHE A 270 -30.65 7.22 -19.05
C PHE A 270 -31.77 6.37 -19.67
N ARG A 271 -32.13 6.63 -20.90
CA ARG A 271 -33.10 5.83 -21.69
C ARG A 271 -32.65 4.39 -21.95
N LEU A 272 -31.35 4.13 -21.89
CA LEU A 272 -30.78 2.82 -22.12
C LEU A 272 -30.95 1.86 -20.93
N PHE A 273 -31.30 2.38 -19.74
CA PHE A 273 -31.53 1.57 -18.54
C PHE A 273 -32.94 1.02 -18.48
N ASP A 274 -33.07 -0.26 -18.15
CA ASP A 274 -34.35 -0.93 -17.93
C ASP A 274 -34.98 -0.44 -16.61
N ALA A 275 -34.19 -0.38 -15.54
CA ALA A 275 -34.64 0.02 -14.21
C ALA A 275 -33.67 0.98 -13.51
N VAL A 276 -34.18 1.69 -12.52
CA VAL A 276 -33.35 2.51 -11.62
C VAL A 276 -33.72 2.28 -10.15
N ALA A 277 -32.69 2.12 -9.32
CA ALA A 277 -32.80 2.15 -7.86
C ALA A 277 -32.35 3.52 -7.36
N VAL A 278 -33.21 4.29 -6.72
CA VAL A 278 -32.88 5.57 -6.13
C VAL A 278 -32.72 5.43 -4.62
N ILE A 279 -31.49 5.65 -4.16
CA ILE A 279 -31.16 5.60 -2.73
C ILE A 279 -31.06 7.03 -2.21
N ALA A 280 -31.79 7.30 -1.15
CA ALA A 280 -31.83 8.59 -0.51
C ALA A 280 -31.41 8.49 0.96
N ARG A 281 -30.88 9.57 1.51
CA ARG A 281 -30.65 9.71 2.95
C ARG A 281 -31.10 11.09 3.42
N ASP A 282 -31.65 11.13 4.62
CA ASP A 282 -32.00 12.38 5.28
C ASP A 282 -30.76 12.91 6.03
N ALA A 283 -30.26 14.06 5.61
CA ALA A 283 -29.10 14.69 6.25
C ALA A 283 -29.39 15.19 7.67
N SER A 284 -30.67 15.44 8.01
CA SER A 284 -31.09 16.08 9.27
C SER A 284 -31.44 15.08 10.37
N THR A 285 -32.02 13.93 10.03
CA THR A 285 -32.60 12.99 11.03
C THR A 285 -31.84 11.67 11.13
N SER A 286 -31.46 11.07 10.01
CA SER A 286 -30.66 9.83 10.03
C SER A 286 -29.69 9.81 8.85
N GLN A 287 -28.41 9.66 9.12
CA GLN A 287 -27.39 9.51 8.06
C GLN A 287 -27.44 8.12 7.39
N VAL A 288 -28.60 7.46 7.35
CA VAL A 288 -28.79 6.10 6.85
C VAL A 288 -29.43 6.15 5.46
N GLY A 289 -28.85 5.43 4.51
CA GLY A 289 -29.42 5.30 3.16
C GLY A 289 -30.61 4.35 3.14
N ARG A 290 -31.68 4.74 2.45
CA ARG A 290 -32.88 3.95 2.23
C ARG A 290 -33.29 3.98 0.77
N LEU A 291 -34.02 2.97 0.32
CA LEU A 291 -34.57 2.92 -1.03
C LEU A 291 -35.79 3.86 -1.13
N ALA A 292 -35.69 4.88 -1.99
CA ALA A 292 -36.76 5.84 -2.25
C ALA A 292 -37.62 5.48 -3.49
N PHE A 293 -37.03 4.69 -4.41
CA PHE A 293 -37.73 4.20 -5.60
C PHE A 293 -36.94 3.04 -6.21
N PHE A 294 -37.66 2.06 -6.78
CA PHE A 294 -37.11 1.05 -7.68
C PHE A 294 -38.18 0.71 -8.73
N GLY A 295 -37.81 0.83 -10.00
CA GLY A 295 -38.71 0.57 -11.10
C GLY A 295 -38.13 1.03 -12.43
N ARG A 296 -38.99 1.11 -13.47
CA ARG A 296 -38.59 1.52 -14.82
C ARG A 296 -37.85 2.86 -14.79
N ALA A 297 -36.71 2.94 -15.48
CA ALA A 297 -35.87 4.14 -15.43
C ALA A 297 -36.56 5.32 -16.14
N TRP A 298 -36.88 5.17 -17.42
CA TRP A 298 -37.46 6.24 -18.23
C TRP A 298 -38.84 5.85 -18.74
N PRO A 299 -39.84 6.74 -18.66
CA PRO A 299 -39.87 8.06 -17.97
C PRO A 299 -40.32 7.95 -16.51
N ASP A 300 -40.67 6.76 -16.02
CA ASP A 300 -41.44 6.52 -14.79
C ASP A 300 -40.71 7.04 -13.52
N ALA A 301 -39.40 6.82 -13.41
CA ALA A 301 -38.63 7.31 -12.27
C ALA A 301 -38.64 8.85 -12.19
N VAL A 302 -38.51 9.54 -13.32
CA VAL A 302 -38.54 11.02 -13.34
C VAL A 302 -39.92 11.51 -12.93
N HIS A 303 -40.99 10.93 -13.48
CA HIS A 303 -42.37 11.28 -13.13
C HIS A 303 -42.75 10.99 -11.68
N PHE A 304 -42.12 9.99 -11.07
CA PHE A 304 -42.32 9.70 -9.66
C PHE A 304 -41.85 10.86 -8.76
N PHE A 305 -40.67 11.44 -9.04
CA PHE A 305 -40.12 12.54 -8.25
C PHE A 305 -40.58 13.93 -8.70
N GLU A 306 -40.85 14.10 -9.99
CA GLU A 306 -41.35 15.33 -10.59
C GLU A 306 -42.60 15.00 -11.45
N PRO A 307 -43.79 14.97 -10.86
CA PRO A 307 -45.02 14.63 -11.58
C PRO A 307 -45.25 15.61 -12.72
N PRO A 308 -45.62 15.14 -13.96
CA PRO A 308 -45.89 15.99 -15.07
C PRO A 308 -47.13 16.89 -14.80
N GLY A 309 -47.04 18.14 -15.19
CA GLY A 309 -48.21 19.03 -15.23
C GLY A 309 -49.23 18.56 -16.26
N PRO A 310 -50.48 19.07 -16.18
CA PRO A 310 -51.50 18.74 -17.17
C PRO A 310 -51.03 19.04 -18.59
N GLY A 311 -51.02 18.03 -19.47
CA GLY A 311 -50.63 18.18 -20.88
C GLY A 311 -49.10 18.20 -21.13
N ALA A 312 -48.28 17.88 -20.13
CA ALA A 312 -46.85 17.86 -20.28
C ALA A 312 -46.36 16.70 -21.15
N ALA A 313 -45.43 16.99 -22.06
CA ALA A 313 -44.66 15.99 -22.81
C ALA A 313 -43.72 15.20 -21.91
N LEU A 314 -42.96 14.25 -22.49
CA LEU A 314 -41.93 13.50 -21.79
C LEU A 314 -40.93 14.45 -21.08
N PRO A 315 -40.33 14.05 -19.94
CA PRO A 315 -39.35 14.87 -19.23
C PRO A 315 -38.20 15.29 -20.13
N ALA A 316 -37.82 16.58 -20.07
CA ALA A 316 -36.72 17.10 -20.89
C ALA A 316 -35.33 16.78 -20.29
N SER A 317 -35.26 16.43 -19.00
CA SER A 317 -34.01 16.22 -18.24
C SER A 317 -34.20 15.17 -17.14
N VAL A 318 -33.15 14.44 -16.83
CA VAL A 318 -33.08 13.53 -15.69
C VAL A 318 -32.87 14.30 -14.37
N ASP A 319 -32.42 15.56 -14.43
CA ASP A 319 -32.19 16.41 -13.25
C ASP A 319 -33.45 16.64 -12.40
N GLY A 320 -34.65 16.53 -13.01
CA GLY A 320 -35.95 16.57 -12.33
C GLY A 320 -36.06 15.51 -11.23
N LEU A 321 -35.49 14.33 -11.43
CA LEU A 321 -35.43 13.26 -10.42
C LEU A 321 -34.67 13.73 -9.17
N LEU A 322 -33.45 14.26 -9.32
CA LEU A 322 -32.64 14.69 -8.18
C LEU A 322 -33.16 15.96 -7.51
N ARG A 323 -33.69 16.90 -8.30
CA ARG A 323 -34.37 18.11 -7.78
C ARG A 323 -35.63 17.75 -6.99
N GLY A 324 -36.48 16.87 -7.54
CA GLY A 324 -37.68 16.37 -6.88
C GLY A 324 -37.33 15.67 -5.56
N LEU A 325 -36.31 14.80 -5.57
CA LEU A 325 -35.83 14.12 -4.38
C LEU A 325 -35.37 15.10 -3.27
N ALA A 326 -34.71 16.18 -3.63
CA ALA A 326 -34.27 17.24 -2.71
C ALA A 326 -35.41 18.14 -2.21
N GLY A 327 -36.52 18.22 -2.94
CA GLY A 327 -37.63 19.14 -2.66
C GLY A 327 -38.55 18.71 -1.52
N ARG A 328 -38.43 17.45 -1.03
CA ARG A 328 -39.28 16.92 0.06
C ARG A 328 -38.45 16.06 1.02
N PRO A 329 -38.91 15.89 2.27
CA PRO A 329 -38.30 14.96 3.24
C PRO A 329 -38.23 13.55 2.69
N VAL A 330 -37.05 12.90 2.85
CA VAL A 330 -36.82 11.54 2.30
C VAL A 330 -37.86 10.51 2.80
N GLY A 331 -38.32 10.65 4.05
CA GLY A 331 -39.35 9.79 4.60
C GLY A 331 -40.68 9.82 3.87
N GLU A 332 -41.01 10.94 3.19
CA GLU A 332 -42.26 11.02 2.38
C GLU A 332 -42.10 10.21 1.08
N TRP A 333 -40.91 10.31 0.44
CA TRP A 333 -40.63 9.52 -0.76
C TRP A 333 -40.61 8.01 -0.47
N ILE A 334 -40.06 7.61 0.65
CA ILE A 334 -40.08 6.19 1.09
C ILE A 334 -41.52 5.71 1.28
N ARG A 335 -42.35 6.43 2.05
CA ARG A 335 -43.75 6.05 2.25
C ARG A 335 -44.52 6.00 0.92
N ARG A 336 -44.33 6.99 0.03
CA ARG A 336 -44.95 7.00 -1.29
C ARG A 336 -44.51 5.80 -2.14
N TRP A 337 -43.22 5.42 -2.07
CA TRP A 337 -42.71 4.24 -2.75
C TRP A 337 -43.33 2.95 -2.16
N GLU A 338 -43.29 2.79 -0.85
CA GLU A 338 -43.81 1.62 -0.15
C GLU A 338 -45.31 1.36 -0.42
N SER A 339 -46.08 2.43 -0.67
CA SER A 339 -47.52 2.35 -1.01
C SER A 339 -47.78 2.35 -2.52
N SER A 340 -46.76 2.38 -3.37
CA SER A 340 -46.93 2.49 -4.83
C SER A 340 -47.22 1.14 -5.49
N ALA A 341 -48.02 1.16 -6.56
CA ALA A 341 -48.20 -0.01 -7.41
C ALA A 341 -46.85 -0.47 -8.06
N ALA A 342 -45.92 0.45 -8.27
CA ALA A 342 -44.60 0.11 -8.80
C ALA A 342 -43.85 -0.83 -7.87
N ARG A 343 -43.91 -0.68 -6.55
CA ARG A 343 -43.29 -1.62 -5.59
C ARG A 343 -43.88 -3.02 -5.73
N SER A 344 -45.19 -3.16 -5.79
CA SER A 344 -45.81 -4.49 -5.91
C SER A 344 -45.43 -5.20 -7.21
N ILE A 345 -45.25 -4.43 -8.31
CA ILE A 345 -44.85 -5.00 -9.60
C ILE A 345 -43.34 -5.37 -9.62
N TRP A 346 -42.47 -4.43 -9.20
CA TRP A 346 -41.02 -4.53 -9.37
C TRP A 346 -40.30 -5.28 -8.26
N VAL A 347 -40.94 -5.42 -7.06
CA VAL A 347 -40.33 -6.14 -5.92
C VAL A 347 -41.15 -7.34 -5.59
N ASP A 348 -42.44 -7.17 -5.15
CA ASP A 348 -43.24 -8.25 -4.63
C ASP A 348 -43.62 -9.29 -5.70
N GLY A 349 -43.93 -8.82 -6.94
CA GLY A 349 -44.32 -9.68 -8.06
C GLY A 349 -43.15 -10.41 -8.73
N ARG A 350 -41.90 -9.93 -8.50
CA ARG A 350 -40.69 -10.53 -9.05
C ARG A 350 -39.96 -11.43 -8.03
N ALA A 351 -40.26 -11.27 -6.73
CA ALA A 351 -39.62 -12.07 -5.67
C ALA A 351 -39.88 -13.55 -5.87
N SER A 352 -38.83 -14.33 -6.07
CA SER A 352 -38.93 -15.78 -6.06
C SER A 352 -39.18 -16.22 -4.63
N GLY A 353 -40.35 -16.79 -4.32
CA GLY A 353 -40.73 -17.27 -2.98
C GLY A 353 -39.87 -18.42 -2.44
N THR A 354 -38.59 -18.46 -2.78
CA THR A 354 -37.66 -19.53 -2.46
C THR A 354 -37.05 -19.31 -1.08
N THR A 355 -37.47 -20.15 -0.12
CA THR A 355 -36.79 -20.28 1.18
C THR A 355 -35.54 -21.10 1.03
N ALA A 356 -34.37 -20.41 0.93
CA ALA A 356 -33.08 -21.11 0.97
C ALA A 356 -32.68 -21.44 2.41
N GLU A 357 -32.82 -22.72 2.81
CA GLU A 357 -32.12 -23.23 3.99
C GLU A 357 -30.75 -23.72 3.58
N THR A 358 -29.67 -23.11 4.10
CA THR A 358 -28.41 -23.86 4.32
C THR A 358 -27.40 -23.09 5.19
N ARG A 359 -26.91 -23.75 6.21
CA ARG A 359 -25.82 -23.29 7.13
C ARG A 359 -24.45 -23.58 6.55
N GLY A 360 -23.58 -22.57 6.57
CA GLY A 360 -22.23 -22.60 6.02
C GLY A 360 -21.22 -23.48 6.75
N ARG A 361 -20.22 -23.96 6.02
CA ARG A 361 -19.03 -24.66 6.55
C ARG A 361 -17.74 -24.23 5.81
N ARG A 362 -16.60 -24.31 6.54
CA ARG A 362 -15.24 -23.84 6.26
C ARG A 362 -14.68 -24.08 4.83
N ARG A 363 -13.87 -23.10 4.37
CA ARG A 363 -13.15 -23.06 3.08
C ARG A 363 -12.16 -24.21 2.88
N PRO A 364 -12.12 -24.90 1.75
CA PRO A 364 -10.99 -25.71 1.33
C PRO A 364 -9.84 -24.83 0.83
N ALA A 365 -8.61 -25.23 1.16
CA ALA A 365 -7.42 -24.51 0.72
C ALA A 365 -7.16 -24.68 -0.80
N PRO A 366 -6.65 -23.67 -1.50
CA PRO A 366 -6.28 -23.81 -2.91
C PRO A 366 -5.23 -24.90 -3.12
N ARG A 367 -5.30 -25.61 -4.25
CA ARG A 367 -4.36 -26.69 -4.60
C ARG A 367 -2.94 -26.15 -4.79
N PRO A 368 -1.88 -26.93 -4.45
CA PRO A 368 -0.47 -26.49 -4.54
C PRO A 368 -0.05 -26.08 -5.96
N VAL A 369 -0.54 -26.77 -7.00
CA VAL A 369 -0.24 -26.43 -8.40
C VAL A 369 -0.74 -25.03 -8.79
N ALA A 370 -1.97 -24.68 -8.41
CA ALA A 370 -2.51 -23.35 -8.68
C ALA A 370 -1.71 -22.25 -7.96
N ARG A 371 -1.20 -22.53 -6.74
CA ARG A 371 -0.33 -21.58 -6.00
C ARG A 371 0.99 -21.34 -6.72
N LEU A 372 1.61 -22.39 -7.28
CA LEU A 372 2.87 -22.27 -8.00
C LEU A 372 2.70 -21.43 -9.28
N MET A 373 1.61 -21.63 -10.02
CA MET A 373 1.31 -20.85 -11.22
C MET A 373 1.04 -19.38 -10.88
N GLN A 374 0.26 -19.11 -9.83
CA GLN A 374 0.06 -17.74 -9.35
C GLN A 374 1.39 -17.08 -8.96
N TRP A 375 2.26 -17.78 -8.24
CA TRP A 375 3.59 -17.29 -7.88
C TRP A 375 4.42 -16.95 -9.12
N ARG A 376 4.52 -17.85 -10.12
CA ARG A 376 5.25 -17.59 -11.38
C ARG A 376 4.70 -16.37 -12.11
N THR A 377 3.38 -16.27 -12.22
CA THR A 377 2.70 -15.14 -12.88
C THR A 377 3.00 -13.81 -12.19
N LEU A 378 2.97 -13.78 -10.86
CA LEU A 378 3.26 -12.59 -10.07
C LEU A 378 4.73 -12.19 -10.15
N VAL A 379 5.66 -13.14 -10.14
CA VAL A 379 7.09 -12.87 -10.35
C VAL A 379 7.32 -12.28 -11.74
N ALA A 380 6.75 -12.91 -12.79
CA ALA A 380 6.87 -12.40 -14.17
C ALA A 380 6.26 -10.99 -14.31
N ARG A 381 5.09 -10.73 -13.70
CA ARG A 381 4.47 -9.40 -13.68
C ARG A 381 5.34 -8.36 -12.97
N THR A 382 5.87 -8.70 -11.79
CA THR A 382 6.73 -7.79 -11.03
C THR A 382 8.01 -7.48 -11.81
N LEU A 383 8.59 -8.48 -12.47
CA LEU A 383 9.74 -8.27 -13.36
C LEU A 383 9.38 -7.35 -14.53
N ALA A 384 8.24 -7.57 -15.18
CA ALA A 384 7.77 -6.71 -16.26
C ALA A 384 7.57 -5.25 -15.80
N LEU A 385 7.03 -5.03 -14.59
CA LEU A 385 6.88 -3.70 -14.00
C LEU A 385 8.22 -3.03 -13.72
N LYS A 386 9.20 -3.76 -13.20
CA LYS A 386 10.57 -3.23 -12.97
C LYS A 386 11.28 -2.87 -14.28
N LEU A 387 11.10 -3.67 -15.34
CA LEU A 387 11.64 -3.39 -16.67
C LEU A 387 10.91 -2.23 -17.37
N ALA A 388 9.62 -2.07 -17.13
CA ALA A 388 8.82 -0.97 -17.68
C ALA A 388 9.15 0.38 -17.05
N ASP A 389 9.72 0.41 -15.83
CA ASP A 389 10.19 1.61 -15.15
C ASP A 389 11.72 1.53 -14.90
N PRO A 390 12.54 1.72 -15.96
CA PRO A 390 13.99 1.56 -15.88
C PRO A 390 14.65 2.60 -14.99
N TRP A 391 14.08 3.81 -14.88
CA TRP A 391 14.64 4.87 -14.04
C TRP A 391 14.60 4.52 -12.54
N ASN A 392 13.43 4.15 -12.03
CA ASN A 392 13.30 3.75 -10.63
C ASN A 392 14.09 2.46 -10.34
N THR A 393 14.15 1.54 -11.29
CA THR A 393 14.96 0.31 -11.17
C THR A 393 16.44 0.62 -11.14
N ALA A 394 16.91 1.55 -11.99
CA ALA A 394 18.30 2.01 -11.98
C ALA A 394 18.66 2.70 -10.66
N VAL A 395 17.82 3.61 -10.16
CA VAL A 395 18.03 4.26 -8.85
C VAL A 395 18.16 3.22 -7.74
N LEU A 396 17.28 2.22 -7.74
CA LEU A 396 17.29 1.14 -6.74
C LEU A 396 18.58 0.30 -6.81
N LEU A 397 19.11 0.04 -7.99
CA LEU A 397 20.36 -0.70 -8.16
C LEU A 397 21.59 0.17 -7.88
N LEU A 398 21.56 1.45 -8.27
CA LEU A 398 22.69 2.37 -8.14
C LEU A 398 23.00 2.77 -6.68
N GLN A 399 22.00 2.68 -5.80
CA GLN A 399 22.22 2.97 -4.37
C GLN A 399 23.32 2.11 -3.76
N ALA A 400 23.47 0.84 -4.19
CA ALA A 400 24.48 -0.06 -3.63
C ALA A 400 25.92 0.36 -4.00
N PRO A 401 26.30 0.60 -5.27
CA PRO A 401 27.64 1.08 -5.61
C PRO A 401 27.93 2.48 -5.05
N LEU A 402 26.92 3.36 -4.94
CA LEU A 402 27.11 4.69 -4.34
C LEU A 402 27.46 4.59 -2.84
N VAL A 403 26.70 3.82 -2.08
CA VAL A 403 26.97 3.62 -0.65
C VAL A 403 28.27 2.87 -0.43
N ALA A 404 28.55 1.85 -1.25
CA ALA A 404 29.81 1.11 -1.19
C ALA A 404 31.01 2.01 -1.50
N GLY A 405 30.91 2.88 -2.50
CA GLY A 405 31.92 3.87 -2.85
C GLY A 405 32.16 4.89 -1.74
N LEU A 406 31.09 5.32 -1.05
CA LEU A 406 31.21 6.22 0.11
C LEU A 406 31.96 5.54 1.27
N ILE A 407 31.58 4.30 1.61
CA ILE A 407 32.28 3.52 2.64
C ILE A 407 33.76 3.33 2.26
N ALA A 408 34.02 2.99 1.01
CA ALA A 408 35.38 2.82 0.51
C ALA A 408 36.21 4.13 0.59
N ALA A 409 35.61 5.26 0.22
CA ALA A 409 36.28 6.56 0.27
C ALA A 409 36.74 6.95 1.69
N VAL A 410 35.94 6.58 2.70
CA VAL A 410 36.21 6.89 4.12
C VAL A 410 37.25 5.94 4.71
N PHE A 411 37.14 4.64 4.48
CA PHE A 411 37.87 3.62 5.24
C PHE A 411 39.01 2.93 4.48
N ALA A 412 39.08 3.04 3.14
CA ALA A 412 40.04 2.27 2.34
C ALA A 412 41.51 2.53 2.69
N ARG A 413 41.86 3.77 3.03
CA ARG A 413 43.25 4.14 3.37
C ARG A 413 43.69 3.47 4.67
N VAL A 414 42.87 3.60 5.71
CA VAL A 414 43.22 3.11 7.07
C VAL A 414 43.29 1.58 7.11
N LEU A 415 42.38 0.91 6.43
CA LEU A 415 42.33 -0.56 6.44
C LEU A 415 43.44 -1.25 5.62
N ARG A 416 44.12 -0.50 4.76
CA ARG A 416 45.30 -0.97 4.01
C ARG A 416 46.62 -0.73 4.74
N GLU A 417 46.63 0.01 5.83
CA GLU A 417 47.83 0.19 6.66
C GLU A 417 48.26 -1.17 7.25
N PRO A 418 49.59 -1.45 7.26
CA PRO A 418 50.05 -2.71 7.86
C PRO A 418 49.78 -2.73 9.35
N PRO A 419 49.26 -3.85 9.89
CA PRO A 419 48.94 -3.98 11.30
C PRO A 419 50.21 -4.07 12.17
N THR A 420 50.61 -2.95 12.76
CA THR A 420 51.67 -2.87 13.78
C THR A 420 51.04 -2.79 15.18
N LEU A 421 51.83 -2.99 16.23
CA LEU A 421 51.34 -2.84 17.60
C LEU A 421 50.76 -1.44 17.89
N GLN A 422 51.29 -0.41 17.22
CA GLN A 422 50.81 0.97 17.36
C GLN A 422 49.57 1.28 16.55
N THR A 423 49.42 0.74 15.33
CA THR A 423 48.31 1.00 14.43
C THR A 423 47.14 0.09 14.64
N TRP A 424 47.36 -1.09 15.26
CA TRP A 424 46.31 -2.11 15.45
C TRP A 424 45.04 -1.62 16.15
N PRO A 425 45.06 -0.85 17.24
CA PRO A 425 43.82 -0.40 17.89
C PRO A 425 42.94 0.45 16.97
N ARG A 426 43.57 1.31 16.15
CA ARG A 426 42.90 2.14 15.15
C ARG A 426 42.36 1.31 14.00
N VAL A 427 43.21 0.47 13.40
CA VAL A 427 42.80 -0.41 12.29
C VAL A 427 41.68 -1.37 12.73
N GLY A 428 41.75 -1.91 13.95
CA GLY A 428 40.69 -2.76 14.50
C GLY A 428 39.34 -2.05 14.69
N LEU A 429 39.37 -0.83 15.18
CA LEU A 429 38.15 -0.01 15.34
C LEU A 429 37.55 0.38 14.00
N ASP A 430 38.37 0.83 13.04
CA ASP A 430 37.90 1.21 11.70
C ASP A 430 37.39 0.00 10.90
N MET A 431 38.03 -1.17 11.09
CA MET A 431 37.50 -2.42 10.54
C MET A 431 36.14 -2.76 11.11
N ALA A 432 35.98 -2.72 12.44
CA ALA A 432 34.69 -2.98 13.08
C ALA A 432 33.62 -1.99 12.61
N THR A 433 33.98 -0.70 12.52
CA THR A 433 33.07 0.35 12.03
C THR A 433 32.68 0.11 10.57
N THR A 434 33.64 -0.24 9.71
CA THR A 434 33.38 -0.56 8.29
C THR A 434 32.42 -1.73 8.16
N MET A 435 32.64 -2.83 8.91
CA MET A 435 31.78 -4.01 8.89
C MET A 435 30.37 -3.68 9.39
N PHE A 436 30.28 -2.87 10.44
CA PHE A 436 28.99 -2.44 11.00
C PHE A 436 28.20 -1.59 10.01
N VAL A 437 28.83 -0.56 9.42
CA VAL A 437 28.19 0.34 8.44
C VAL A 437 27.79 -0.45 7.20
N THR A 438 28.60 -1.41 6.74
CA THR A 438 28.29 -2.29 5.63
C THR A 438 27.07 -3.19 5.94
N ALA A 439 27.00 -3.77 7.15
CA ALA A 439 25.85 -4.54 7.59
C ALA A 439 24.58 -3.70 7.66
N LEU A 440 24.69 -2.48 8.19
CA LEU A 440 23.57 -1.53 8.30
C LEU A 440 23.07 -1.09 6.92
N ALA A 441 23.98 -0.83 5.97
CA ALA A 441 23.65 -0.50 4.59
C ALA A 441 22.87 -1.64 3.91
N ALA A 442 23.29 -2.89 4.10
CA ALA A 442 22.57 -4.04 3.57
C ALA A 442 21.15 -4.15 4.14
N ILE A 443 20.94 -3.97 5.43
CA ILE A 443 19.62 -3.95 6.07
C ILE A 443 18.77 -2.80 5.51
N TRP A 444 19.38 -1.63 5.33
CA TRP A 444 18.71 -0.48 4.71
C TRP A 444 18.23 -0.78 3.30
N PHE A 445 19.02 -1.41 2.45
CA PHE A 445 18.62 -1.76 1.08
C PHE A 445 17.40 -2.67 1.09
N GLY A 446 17.38 -3.70 1.94
CA GLY A 446 16.23 -4.58 2.08
C GLY A 446 14.98 -3.83 2.54
N CYS A 447 15.11 -3.06 3.61
CA CYS A 447 13.98 -2.36 4.22
C CYS A 447 13.41 -1.26 3.31
N SER A 448 14.27 -0.41 2.73
CA SER A 448 13.86 0.69 1.84
C SER A 448 13.22 0.18 0.54
N GLY A 449 13.72 -0.94 0.01
CA GLY A 449 13.19 -1.57 -1.20
C GLY A 449 11.79 -2.17 -1.04
N THR A 450 11.38 -2.52 0.18
CA THR A 450 10.12 -3.22 0.42
C THR A 450 9.08 -2.43 1.20
N ALA A 451 9.48 -1.36 1.88
CA ALA A 451 8.58 -0.59 2.75
C ALA A 451 7.34 -0.01 2.05
N ARG A 452 7.37 0.17 0.73
CA ARG A 452 6.27 0.70 -0.08
C ARG A 452 5.59 -0.35 -0.96
N GLU A 453 6.15 -1.53 -1.11
CA GLU A 453 5.72 -2.55 -2.10
C GLU A 453 4.27 -3.01 -1.91
N ILE A 454 3.82 -3.29 -0.69
CA ILE A 454 2.46 -3.77 -0.41
C ILE A 454 1.47 -2.60 -0.39
N VAL A 455 1.81 -1.50 0.29
CA VAL A 455 0.89 -0.35 0.45
C VAL A 455 0.57 0.29 -0.90
N GLN A 456 1.53 0.32 -1.82
CA GLN A 456 1.37 0.86 -3.17
C GLN A 456 0.46 -0.01 -4.05
N GLU A 457 0.57 -1.34 -3.93
CA GLU A 457 -0.24 -2.31 -4.67
C GLU A 457 -1.52 -2.72 -3.95
N TRP A 458 -1.82 -2.13 -2.77
CA TRP A 458 -2.95 -2.55 -1.94
C TRP A 458 -4.29 -2.60 -2.68
N PRO A 459 -4.67 -1.61 -3.52
CA PRO A 459 -5.91 -1.66 -4.29
C PRO A 459 -5.94 -2.86 -5.26
N VAL A 460 -4.85 -3.08 -6.01
CA VAL A 460 -4.73 -4.20 -6.96
C VAL A 460 -4.79 -5.55 -6.23
N TYR A 461 -4.01 -5.68 -5.13
CA TYR A 461 -4.03 -6.89 -4.30
C TYR A 461 -5.44 -7.20 -3.79
N ARG A 462 -6.16 -6.19 -3.28
CA ARG A 462 -7.53 -6.37 -2.77
C ARG A 462 -8.47 -6.86 -3.88
N ARG A 463 -8.38 -6.31 -5.08
CA ARG A 463 -9.15 -6.74 -6.25
C ARG A 463 -8.83 -8.19 -6.66
N GLU A 464 -7.55 -8.55 -6.74
CA GLU A 464 -7.12 -9.90 -7.08
C GLU A 464 -7.46 -10.92 -6.00
N ARG A 465 -7.51 -10.49 -4.76
CA ARG A 465 -7.93 -11.32 -3.62
C ARG A 465 -9.38 -11.79 -3.73
N MET A 466 -10.26 -10.96 -4.30
CA MET A 466 -11.66 -11.33 -4.55
C MET A 466 -11.78 -12.47 -5.56
N VAL A 467 -10.90 -12.53 -6.55
CA VAL A 467 -10.89 -13.58 -7.57
C VAL A 467 -10.05 -14.80 -7.19
N GLY A 468 -9.60 -14.90 -5.94
CA GLY A 468 -8.96 -16.11 -5.41
C GLY A 468 -7.45 -16.11 -5.34
N LEU A 469 -6.79 -14.95 -5.41
CA LEU A 469 -5.33 -14.85 -5.22
C LEU A 469 -4.92 -15.41 -3.84
N SER A 470 -3.92 -16.31 -3.83
CA SER A 470 -3.34 -16.87 -2.62
C SER A 470 -2.41 -15.86 -1.95
N ILE A 471 -2.59 -15.62 -0.63
CA ILE A 471 -1.69 -14.76 0.17
C ILE A 471 -0.26 -15.30 0.11
N ALA A 472 -0.09 -16.63 0.22
CA ALA A 472 1.22 -17.27 0.18
C ALA A 472 1.93 -17.04 -1.17
N SER A 473 1.22 -17.17 -2.30
CA SER A 473 1.78 -16.93 -3.62
C SER A 473 2.17 -15.46 -3.84
N TYR A 474 1.34 -14.53 -3.35
CA TYR A 474 1.64 -13.10 -3.39
C TYR A 474 2.89 -12.77 -2.58
N LEU A 475 2.94 -13.20 -1.33
CA LEU A 475 4.07 -12.92 -0.45
C LEU A 475 5.36 -13.58 -0.95
N ALA A 476 5.27 -14.85 -1.40
CA ALA A 476 6.41 -15.56 -2.00
C ALA A 476 6.96 -14.83 -3.23
N SER A 477 6.10 -14.25 -4.08
CA SER A 477 6.55 -13.47 -5.24
C SER A 477 7.34 -12.22 -4.83
N LYS A 478 6.89 -11.51 -3.79
CA LYS A 478 7.59 -10.34 -3.24
C LYS A 478 8.94 -10.72 -2.64
N ILE A 479 8.98 -11.79 -1.86
CA ILE A 479 10.23 -12.32 -1.28
C ILE A 479 11.21 -12.78 -2.37
N THR A 480 10.73 -13.43 -3.43
CA THR A 480 11.58 -13.87 -4.54
C THR A 480 12.24 -12.67 -5.25
N MET A 481 11.46 -11.65 -5.59
CA MET A 481 11.99 -10.44 -6.23
C MET A 481 12.94 -9.67 -5.31
N LEU A 482 12.63 -9.59 -4.02
CA LEU A 482 13.51 -9.03 -3.01
C LEU A 482 14.84 -9.80 -2.95
N ALA A 483 14.80 -11.14 -2.91
CA ALA A 483 16.00 -11.97 -2.82
C ALA A 483 16.93 -11.74 -4.02
N VAL A 484 16.39 -11.66 -5.23
CA VAL A 484 17.18 -11.36 -6.45
C VAL A 484 17.81 -9.97 -6.35
N LEU A 485 17.04 -8.95 -5.99
CA LEU A 485 17.53 -7.59 -5.90
C LEU A 485 18.63 -7.45 -4.84
N VAL A 486 18.37 -7.99 -3.65
CA VAL A 486 19.30 -7.98 -2.52
C VAL A 486 20.58 -8.72 -2.85
N ALA A 487 20.52 -9.89 -3.51
CA ALA A 487 21.70 -10.64 -3.91
C ALA A 487 22.63 -9.80 -4.83
N ILE A 488 22.04 -9.04 -5.76
CA ILE A 488 22.79 -8.14 -6.64
C ILE A 488 23.40 -6.98 -5.85
N GLN A 489 22.61 -6.31 -5.01
CA GLN A 489 23.03 -5.15 -4.23
C GLN A 489 24.13 -5.51 -3.22
N THR A 490 23.96 -6.60 -2.47
CA THR A 490 24.95 -7.05 -1.50
C THR A 490 26.22 -7.60 -2.16
N GLY A 491 26.09 -8.24 -3.34
CA GLY A 491 27.22 -8.66 -4.14
C GLY A 491 28.07 -7.46 -4.61
N CYS A 492 27.41 -6.39 -5.07
CA CYS A 492 28.06 -5.15 -5.42
C CYS A 492 28.72 -4.49 -4.19
N LEU A 493 28.02 -4.47 -3.04
CA LEU A 493 28.54 -3.90 -1.79
C LEU A 493 29.79 -4.65 -1.30
N VAL A 494 29.76 -5.98 -1.24
CA VAL A 494 30.92 -6.83 -0.88
C VAL A 494 32.07 -6.65 -1.86
N GLY A 495 31.77 -6.64 -3.16
CA GLY A 495 32.78 -6.48 -4.19
C GLY A 495 33.54 -5.15 -4.08
N ILE A 496 32.83 -4.03 -4.01
CA ILE A 496 33.44 -2.70 -3.96
C ILE A 496 34.16 -2.47 -2.63
N VAL A 497 33.48 -2.71 -1.49
CA VAL A 497 34.07 -2.49 -0.16
C VAL A 497 35.21 -3.49 0.08
N GLY A 498 35.04 -4.76 -0.32
CA GLY A 498 36.08 -5.78 -0.17
C GLY A 498 37.35 -5.47 -0.93
N ILE A 499 37.23 -5.03 -2.20
CA ILE A 499 38.40 -4.61 -3.02
C ILE A 499 39.04 -3.35 -2.44
N ALA A 500 38.24 -2.34 -2.13
CA ALA A 500 38.71 -1.06 -1.67
C ALA A 500 39.37 -1.13 -0.29
N CYS A 501 38.75 -1.84 0.66
CA CYS A 501 39.20 -1.96 2.05
C CYS A 501 40.12 -3.17 2.27
N GLY A 502 40.37 -3.99 1.26
CA GLY A 502 41.29 -5.14 1.36
C GLY A 502 40.78 -6.23 2.33
N PHE A 503 39.56 -6.73 2.14
CA PHE A 503 39.01 -7.82 2.93
C PHE A 503 39.88 -9.07 2.80
N GLN A 504 40.21 -9.68 3.95
CA GLN A 504 41.01 -10.89 4.06
C GLN A 504 40.14 -12.12 4.32
N GLY A 505 38.94 -11.93 4.82
CA GLY A 505 37.97 -12.98 5.10
C GLY A 505 37.30 -13.55 3.86
N SER A 506 36.45 -14.55 4.03
CA SER A 506 35.70 -15.19 2.95
C SER A 506 34.62 -14.27 2.38
N TRP A 507 34.78 -13.85 1.12
CA TRP A 507 33.81 -12.99 0.40
C TRP A 507 32.46 -13.66 0.24
N TRP A 508 32.44 -14.98 0.06
CA TRP A 508 31.20 -15.74 -0.03
C TRP A 508 30.40 -15.71 1.27
N GLN A 509 31.08 -15.86 2.41
CA GLN A 509 30.44 -15.76 3.74
C GLN A 509 29.92 -14.35 3.97
N ALA A 510 30.72 -13.32 3.67
CA ALA A 510 30.31 -11.93 3.78
C ALA A 510 29.07 -11.62 2.92
N TRP A 511 29.05 -12.12 1.68
CA TRP A 511 27.88 -11.97 0.80
C TRP A 511 26.64 -12.66 1.34
N LEU A 512 26.75 -13.88 1.87
CA LEU A 512 25.64 -14.61 2.49
C LEU A 512 25.09 -13.89 3.72
N VAL A 513 25.98 -13.43 4.61
CA VAL A 513 25.60 -12.72 5.84
C VAL A 513 24.88 -11.42 5.49
N LEU A 514 25.42 -10.63 4.56
CA LEU A 514 24.79 -9.38 4.12
C LEU A 514 23.46 -9.62 3.40
N SER A 515 23.36 -10.67 2.59
CA SER A 515 22.12 -11.03 1.91
C SER A 515 21.04 -11.45 2.91
N ALA A 516 21.40 -12.25 3.94
CA ALA A 516 20.49 -12.63 5.01
C ALA A 516 20.04 -11.41 5.83
N ALA A 517 20.98 -10.51 6.15
CA ALA A 517 20.67 -9.26 6.87
C ALA A 517 19.74 -8.35 6.07
N ALA A 518 19.97 -8.20 4.77
CA ALA A 518 19.12 -7.42 3.89
C ALA A 518 17.74 -8.07 3.69
N LEU A 519 17.64 -9.41 3.62
CA LEU A 519 16.35 -10.11 3.60
C LEU A 519 15.58 -9.91 4.91
N ALA A 520 16.25 -9.92 6.06
CA ALA A 520 15.64 -9.61 7.35
C ALA A 520 15.12 -8.16 7.38
N GLY A 521 15.93 -7.20 6.90
CA GLY A 521 15.51 -5.82 6.70
C GLY A 521 14.31 -5.72 5.77
N GLY A 522 14.31 -6.45 4.66
CA GLY A 522 13.20 -6.51 3.72
C GLY A 522 11.90 -7.10 4.30
N ALA A 523 12.02 -8.13 5.16
CA ALA A 523 10.88 -8.67 5.89
C ALA A 523 10.24 -7.62 6.81
N LEU A 524 11.07 -6.85 7.53
CA LEU A 524 10.60 -5.72 8.34
C LEU A 524 9.93 -4.65 7.50
N GLY A 525 10.50 -4.30 6.33
CA GLY A 525 9.90 -3.38 5.38
C GLY A 525 8.54 -3.85 4.86
N LEU A 526 8.38 -5.15 4.56
CA LEU A 526 7.09 -5.74 4.16
C LEU A 526 6.06 -5.64 5.29
N VAL A 527 6.45 -5.86 6.55
CA VAL A 527 5.55 -5.70 7.72
C VAL A 527 5.08 -4.24 7.83
N ILE A 528 6.00 -3.27 7.72
CA ILE A 528 5.68 -1.84 7.70
C ILE A 528 4.68 -1.54 6.57
N SER A 529 4.97 -2.03 5.37
CA SER A 529 4.15 -1.83 4.18
C SER A 529 2.74 -2.45 4.30
N ALA A 530 2.61 -3.55 5.04
CA ALA A 530 1.33 -4.22 5.25
C ALA A 530 0.47 -3.58 6.35
N THR A 531 1.09 -2.87 7.29
CA THR A 531 0.41 -2.27 8.45
C THR A 531 0.00 -0.81 8.24
N LEU A 532 0.74 -0.08 7.41
CA LEU A 532 0.50 1.34 7.16
C LEU A 532 -0.40 1.55 5.95
N ARG A 533 -1.11 2.68 5.95
CA ARG A 533 -2.14 2.99 4.94
C ARG A 533 -1.63 3.86 3.79
N THR A 534 -0.52 4.57 3.98
CA THR A 534 0.05 5.48 2.98
C THR A 534 1.53 5.22 2.74
N THR A 535 2.01 5.52 1.54
CA THR A 535 3.42 5.36 1.13
C THR A 535 4.34 6.30 1.89
N GLU A 536 3.85 7.49 2.25
CA GLU A 536 4.57 8.52 3.00
C GLU A 536 4.81 8.07 4.45
N ALA A 537 3.75 7.55 5.11
CA ALA A 537 3.88 6.99 6.46
C ALA A 537 4.85 5.81 6.49
N ALA A 538 4.79 4.93 5.49
CA ALA A 538 5.70 3.79 5.39
C ALA A 538 7.16 4.22 5.22
N ALA A 539 7.43 5.27 4.44
CA ALA A 539 8.77 5.85 4.31
C ALA A 539 9.24 6.56 5.58
N GLY A 540 8.34 7.27 6.28
CA GLY A 540 8.65 8.02 7.49
C GLY A 540 9.03 7.16 8.70
N VAL A 541 8.56 5.91 8.76
CA VAL A 541 8.89 4.96 9.85
C VAL A 541 10.29 4.35 9.69
N LEU A 542 10.87 4.34 8.50
CA LEU A 542 12.18 3.71 8.25
C LEU A 542 13.30 4.24 9.15
N PRO A 543 13.52 5.56 9.31
CA PRO A 543 14.55 6.08 10.21
C PRO A 543 14.33 5.66 11.66
N ILE A 544 13.07 5.63 12.11
CA ILE A 544 12.70 5.24 13.48
C ILE A 544 13.04 3.76 13.73
N LEU A 545 12.85 2.90 12.72
CA LEU A 545 13.20 1.49 12.82
C LEU A 545 14.72 1.27 12.86
N LEU A 546 15.49 2.05 12.13
CA LEU A 546 16.93 1.89 12.02
C LEU A 546 17.68 2.42 13.24
N LEU A 547 17.17 3.45 13.90
CA LEU A 547 17.82 4.05 15.05
C LEU A 547 18.16 3.03 16.18
N PRO A 548 17.22 2.17 16.62
CA PRO A 548 17.54 1.10 17.58
C PRO A 548 18.59 0.12 17.06
N MET A 549 18.63 -0.16 15.75
CA MET A 549 19.60 -1.06 15.12
C MET A 549 21.00 -0.47 15.12
N ILE A 550 21.12 0.85 14.98
CA ILE A 550 22.38 1.59 15.08
C ILE A 550 22.88 1.57 16.51
N VAL A 551 22.03 1.99 17.46
CA VAL A 551 22.43 2.16 18.88
C VAL A 551 22.79 0.82 19.55
N ARG A 552 22.06 -0.25 19.19
CA ARG A 552 22.20 -1.58 19.84
C ARG A 552 22.89 -2.62 18.96
N GLY A 553 23.49 -2.21 17.86
CA GLY A 553 24.22 -3.10 16.94
C GLY A 553 25.56 -3.59 17.45
N GLY A 554 26.04 -3.06 18.58
CA GLY A 554 27.24 -3.54 19.27
C GLY A 554 28.51 -2.72 19.02
N ILE A 555 28.47 -1.72 18.11
CA ILE A 555 29.62 -0.83 17.85
C ILE A 555 29.65 0.37 18.81
N LEU A 556 28.51 1.01 19.06
CA LEU A 556 28.41 2.19 19.91
C LEU A 556 28.46 1.86 21.41
N VAL A 557 27.78 0.79 21.82
CA VAL A 557 27.78 0.30 23.19
C VAL A 557 28.11 -1.21 23.16
N PRO A 558 29.23 -1.64 23.77
CA PRO A 558 29.57 -3.05 23.87
C PRO A 558 28.43 -3.84 24.56
N LEU A 559 28.18 -5.04 24.07
CA LEU A 559 27.09 -5.88 24.59
C LEU A 559 27.24 -6.28 26.05
N ALA A 560 28.49 -6.30 26.53
CA ALA A 560 28.80 -6.60 27.93
C ALA A 560 28.25 -5.54 28.89
N ASP A 561 28.22 -4.27 28.42
CA ASP A 561 27.86 -3.10 29.23
C ASP A 561 26.32 -2.83 29.21
N LEU A 562 25.56 -3.60 28.40
CA LEU A 562 24.11 -3.44 28.31
C LEU A 562 23.39 -4.13 29.48
N PRO A 563 22.38 -3.42 30.10
CA PRO A 563 21.50 -4.03 31.10
C PRO A 563 20.76 -5.27 30.53
N GLY A 564 20.37 -6.23 31.39
CA GLY A 564 19.81 -7.50 30.96
C GLY A 564 18.61 -7.43 30.00
N ALA A 565 17.69 -6.49 30.21
CA ALA A 565 16.55 -6.29 29.31
C ALA A 565 16.97 -5.75 27.93
N THR A 566 17.88 -4.79 27.87
CA THR A 566 18.39 -4.21 26.64
C THR A 566 19.29 -5.17 25.87
N ARG A 567 20.00 -6.07 26.58
CA ARG A 567 20.78 -7.17 25.97
C ARG A 567 19.89 -8.16 25.25
N ARG A 568 18.73 -8.53 25.81
CA ARG A 568 17.75 -9.40 25.13
C ARG A 568 17.19 -8.73 23.87
N LEU A 569 16.93 -7.43 23.92
CA LEU A 569 16.46 -6.70 22.75
C LEU A 569 17.55 -6.58 21.68
N ALA A 570 18.80 -6.35 22.05
CA ALA A 570 19.94 -6.36 21.13
C ALA A 570 20.11 -7.74 20.44
N ALA A 571 19.83 -8.85 21.15
CA ALA A 571 19.84 -10.17 20.56
C ALA A 571 18.79 -10.40 19.47
N ALA A 572 17.70 -9.63 19.46
CA ALA A 572 16.67 -9.68 18.41
C ALA A 572 17.01 -8.80 17.20
N MET A 573 18.05 -7.95 17.26
CA MET A 573 18.39 -7.02 16.19
C MET A 573 19.20 -7.69 15.08
N PRO A 574 18.75 -7.63 13.80
CA PRO A 574 19.50 -8.20 12.67
C PRO A 574 20.89 -7.56 12.49
N SER A 575 21.04 -6.27 12.82
CA SER A 575 22.30 -5.53 12.70
C SER A 575 23.43 -6.13 13.54
N ARG A 576 23.11 -6.60 14.74
CA ARG A 576 24.08 -7.28 15.61
C ARG A 576 24.65 -8.53 14.96
N TRP A 577 23.76 -9.43 14.52
CA TRP A 577 24.17 -10.72 13.96
C TRP A 577 24.92 -10.55 12.64
N ALA A 578 24.49 -9.59 11.81
CA ALA A 578 25.18 -9.25 10.58
C ALA A 578 26.59 -8.68 10.87
N PHE A 579 26.71 -7.79 11.83
CA PHE A 579 27.98 -7.24 12.27
C PHE A 579 28.94 -8.31 12.79
N GLU A 580 28.48 -9.16 13.71
CA GLU A 580 29.27 -10.26 14.29
C GLU A 580 29.68 -11.27 13.20
N GLY A 581 28.75 -11.62 12.28
CA GLY A 581 29.02 -12.51 11.15
C GLY A 581 30.01 -11.99 10.14
N LEU A 582 30.24 -10.67 10.09
CA LEU A 582 31.26 -10.05 9.22
C LEU A 582 32.60 -9.89 9.96
N VAL A 583 32.57 -9.39 11.20
CA VAL A 583 33.78 -9.05 11.94
C VAL A 583 34.58 -10.28 12.33
N VAL A 584 33.95 -11.35 12.80
CA VAL A 584 34.65 -12.54 13.28
C VAL A 584 35.45 -13.22 12.17
N PRO A 585 34.90 -13.55 10.99
CA PRO A 585 35.68 -14.13 9.91
C PRO A 585 36.82 -13.23 9.41
N GLU A 586 36.58 -11.92 9.36
CA GLU A 586 37.61 -10.95 8.92
C GLU A 586 38.74 -10.85 9.94
N ALA A 587 38.42 -10.77 11.24
CA ALA A 587 39.41 -10.73 12.32
C ALA A 587 40.26 -12.00 12.38
N LEU A 588 39.67 -13.17 12.14
CA LEU A 588 40.40 -14.43 12.09
C LEU A 588 41.31 -14.58 10.87
N ALA A 589 40.89 -13.97 9.72
CA ALA A 589 41.67 -14.06 8.50
C ALA A 589 42.86 -13.08 8.47
N ARG A 590 42.83 -12.01 9.26
CA ARG A 590 43.94 -11.04 9.30
C ARG A 590 45.16 -11.61 10.06
N PRO A 591 46.36 -11.38 9.54
CA PRO A 591 47.59 -11.81 10.22
C PRO A 591 47.70 -11.13 11.59
N ARG A 592 48.00 -11.93 12.64
CA ARG A 592 48.25 -11.38 13.98
C ARG A 592 49.46 -10.43 13.91
N ALA A 593 49.41 -9.29 14.59
CA ALA A 593 50.54 -8.39 14.73
C ALA A 593 51.71 -9.20 15.31
N ARG A 594 52.75 -9.46 14.55
CA ARG A 594 53.97 -10.06 15.07
C ARG A 594 54.59 -9.07 16.06
N HIS A 595 54.94 -9.54 17.24
CA HIS A 595 55.85 -8.78 18.10
C HIS A 595 57.09 -8.48 17.27
N ALA A 596 57.25 -7.24 16.83
CA ALA A 596 58.54 -6.82 16.32
C ALA A 596 59.52 -6.98 17.50
N SER A 597 60.39 -7.95 17.44
CA SER A 597 61.49 -8.00 18.35
C SER A 597 62.11 -6.58 18.34
N PRO A 598 62.40 -6.00 19.51
CA PRO A 598 63.03 -4.70 19.56
C PRO A 598 64.29 -4.77 18.68
N PRO A 599 64.58 -3.73 17.84
CA PRO A 599 65.76 -3.75 16.98
C PRO A 599 66.98 -4.03 17.85
N ALA A 600 67.74 -5.05 17.44
CA ALA A 600 68.97 -5.37 18.11
C ALA A 600 69.80 -4.09 18.22
N PRO A 601 70.33 -3.73 19.40
CA PRO A 601 71.13 -2.50 19.55
C PRO A 601 72.25 -2.50 18.54
N ASP A 602 72.31 -1.42 17.77
CA ASP A 602 73.32 -1.20 16.72
C ASP A 602 74.69 -1.27 17.34
N ARG A 603 75.51 -2.28 16.97
CA ARG A 603 76.87 -2.56 17.45
C ARG A 603 77.89 -1.70 16.69
N THR A 604 77.66 -0.47 16.48
CA THR A 604 78.60 0.45 15.82
C THR A 604 78.67 1.83 16.52
N GLU A 605 79.19 1.80 17.78
CA GLU A 605 79.94 2.93 18.27
C GLU A 605 81.03 2.42 19.20
N ARG A 606 82.17 2.27 18.63
CA ARG A 606 83.48 2.17 19.32
C ARG A 606 83.99 3.57 19.74
N SER A 607 84.57 3.52 20.92
CA SER A 607 85.50 4.49 21.45
C SER A 607 84.88 5.65 22.20
N THR A 608 85.31 5.96 23.44
CA THR A 608 86.61 5.88 24.15
C THR A 608 86.35 5.98 25.63
N PRO A 609 87.37 5.66 26.47
CA PRO A 609 87.22 5.58 27.93
C PRO A 609 87.56 6.91 28.60
N ASP A 610 86.78 7.29 29.62
CA ASP A 610 87.39 8.00 30.75
C ASP A 610 86.65 7.86 32.04
N HIS A 611 87.50 7.62 33.05
CA HIS A 611 87.47 7.60 34.49
C HIS A 611 86.20 8.02 35.31
N GLY A 612 85.98 7.22 36.37
CA GLY A 612 85.59 7.77 37.66
C GLY A 612 84.49 7.04 38.43
N SER A 613 84.94 6.05 39.26
CA SER A 613 84.45 5.73 40.60
C SER A 613 83.01 5.84 41.01
N ALA A 614 82.39 4.73 41.37
CA ALA A 614 81.99 4.41 42.76
C ALA A 614 81.10 3.15 42.81
N GLU A 615 81.51 2.30 43.65
CA GLU A 615 80.89 0.99 44.02
C GLU A 615 79.48 1.15 44.55
N HIS A 616 78.52 0.31 44.00
CA HIS A 616 77.49 -0.27 44.86
C HIS A 616 77.14 -1.67 44.30
N ARG A 617 77.59 -2.65 45.06
CA ARG A 617 77.31 -4.11 44.92
C ARG A 617 75.80 -4.32 45.23
N VAL A 618 75.07 -4.89 44.34
CA VAL A 618 73.87 -5.60 44.67
C VAL A 618 73.99 -7.03 44.13
N ARG A 619 73.81 -8.00 45.06
CA ARG A 619 73.94 -9.46 44.84
C ARG A 619 72.86 -9.96 43.89
N PRO A 620 73.13 -11.02 43.12
CA PRO A 620 72.15 -11.70 42.31
C PRO A 620 71.25 -12.61 43.22
N VAL A 621 69.97 -12.57 42.94
CA VAL A 621 68.96 -13.52 43.45
C VAL A 621 68.86 -14.67 42.48
N GLU A 622 68.98 -15.89 43.05
CA GLU A 622 69.00 -17.17 42.39
C GLU A 622 67.70 -17.47 41.65
N ALA A 623 67.89 -18.16 40.56
CA ALA A 623 66.80 -18.75 39.73
C ALA A 623 66.10 -19.91 40.51
N ALA A 624 64.79 -19.96 40.44
CA ALA A 624 63.99 -21.10 40.84
C ALA A 624 63.52 -21.86 39.58
N PRO A 625 63.28 -23.16 39.67
CA PRO A 625 63.39 -24.10 38.56
C PRO A 625 62.10 -24.14 37.70
N GLU A 626 62.30 -24.50 36.45
CA GLU A 626 61.29 -24.87 35.45
C GLU A 626 60.37 -26.01 35.97
N ALA A 627 59.08 -25.84 35.86
CA ALA A 627 58.12 -26.94 35.96
C ALA A 627 57.55 -27.17 34.56
N ASP A 628 57.84 -28.37 34.09
CA ASP A 628 57.33 -29.02 32.91
C ASP A 628 55.83 -29.36 33.13
N GLU A 629 54.95 -28.84 32.32
CA GLU A 629 53.57 -29.37 32.20
C GLU A 629 53.06 -29.25 30.77
N SER A 630 53.25 -30.38 30.08
CA SER A 630 52.50 -30.76 28.91
C SER A 630 51.11 -31.23 29.36
N THR A 631 50.08 -30.44 29.10
CA THR A 631 48.67 -30.90 29.14
C THR A 631 47.92 -30.46 27.91
N SER A 632 47.57 -31.45 27.14
CA SER A 632 46.67 -31.35 25.98
C SER A 632 45.27 -30.94 26.42
N LEU A 633 44.75 -29.88 25.84
CA LEU A 633 43.35 -29.48 25.98
C LEU A 633 42.51 -30.01 24.82
N ASP A 634 41.59 -30.88 25.18
CA ASP A 634 40.50 -31.43 24.37
C ASP A 634 39.43 -30.31 24.11
N PRO A 635 38.93 -30.07 22.87
CA PRO A 635 38.07 -28.92 22.53
C PRO A 635 36.56 -29.21 22.56
N ALA A 636 36.08 -30.02 23.51
CA ALA A 636 34.64 -30.29 23.56
C ALA A 636 34.08 -30.10 24.98
N HIS A 637 33.80 -28.89 25.39
CA HIS A 637 32.68 -28.49 26.25
C HIS A 637 32.92 -27.12 26.93
N PRO A 638 32.09 -26.08 26.74
CA PRO A 638 32.14 -24.87 27.57
C PRO A 638 31.24 -25.06 28.79
N GLY A 639 31.86 -25.32 29.95
CA GLY A 639 31.20 -25.28 31.25
C GLY A 639 31.32 -23.87 31.89
N PRO A 640 30.42 -23.50 32.81
CA PRO A 640 30.37 -22.15 33.36
C PRO A 640 31.43 -21.93 34.44
N PHE A 641 32.13 -20.80 34.34
CA PHE A 641 33.05 -20.35 35.42
C PHE A 641 32.29 -20.08 36.71
N ARG A 642 32.62 -20.83 37.75
CA ARG A 642 32.27 -20.54 39.16
C ARG A 642 33.48 -19.85 39.83
N LEU A 643 33.29 -18.64 40.31
CA LEU A 643 34.19 -18.02 41.28
C LEU A 643 34.00 -18.68 42.64
N VAL A 644 35.04 -19.35 43.13
CA VAL A 644 35.09 -19.89 44.50
C VAL A 644 35.81 -18.87 45.38
N ALA A 645 35.08 -18.34 46.37
CA ALA A 645 35.64 -17.50 47.41
C ALA A 645 36.40 -18.38 48.47
N GLY A 646 37.66 -18.16 48.60
CA GLY A 646 38.46 -18.82 49.63
C GLY A 646 38.41 -18.10 51.01
N PRO A 647 38.68 -18.80 52.11
CA PRO A 647 38.42 -18.29 53.48
C PRO A 647 39.46 -17.29 53.97
N GLN A 648 38.97 -16.18 54.52
CA GLN A 648 39.78 -15.20 55.25
C GLN A 648 40.40 -15.81 56.50
N ARG A 649 41.73 -15.78 56.65
CA ARG A 649 42.44 -15.99 57.90
C ARG A 649 42.51 -14.67 58.69
N ARG A 650 41.95 -14.66 59.91
CA ARG A 650 42.06 -13.58 60.88
C ARG A 650 43.46 -13.63 61.53
N PHE A 651 44.25 -12.56 61.44
CA PHE A 651 45.40 -12.28 62.29
C PHE A 651 44.91 -11.28 63.34
N ILE A 652 45.19 -11.61 64.62
CA ILE A 652 44.94 -10.77 65.82
C ILE A 652 46.29 -10.20 66.23
N LEU A 653 46.42 -8.88 66.27
CA LEU A 653 47.56 -8.15 66.81
C LEU A 653 47.11 -7.23 67.98
N PRO A 654 47.84 -7.11 69.09
CA PRO A 654 47.48 -6.37 70.26
C PRO A 654 47.84 -4.89 70.12
N GLY A 655 46.88 -3.98 70.38
CA GLY A 655 47.08 -2.49 70.38
C GLY A 655 45.80 -1.73 70.05
N ARG A 656 44.66 -2.27 70.37
CA ARG A 656 43.37 -1.85 69.81
C ARG A 656 42.80 -0.46 70.30
N GLN A 657 43.21 0.14 71.34
CA GLN A 657 42.56 1.33 71.83
C GLN A 657 43.05 2.66 71.20
N ARG A 658 44.31 2.83 70.95
CA ARG A 658 44.87 4.03 70.32
C ARG A 658 44.63 4.13 68.81
N ILE A 659 44.42 2.98 68.15
CA ILE A 659 44.10 2.88 66.70
C ILE A 659 42.62 3.17 66.48
N ALA A 660 41.74 2.84 67.44
CA ALA A 660 40.34 3.11 67.36
C ALA A 660 39.99 4.59 67.38
N GLU A 661 40.66 5.33 68.36
CA GLU A 661 40.46 6.77 68.47
C GLU A 661 40.99 7.57 67.28
N ALA A 662 42.13 7.17 66.73
CA ALA A 662 42.69 7.77 65.50
C ALA A 662 41.90 7.46 64.27
N LEU A 663 41.24 6.30 64.23
CA LEU A 663 40.34 5.88 63.12
C LEU A 663 38.96 6.60 63.20
N GLU A 664 38.46 6.85 64.44
CA GLU A 664 37.23 7.65 64.60
C GLU A 664 37.43 9.14 64.23
N GLU A 665 38.60 9.72 64.62
CA GLU A 665 38.95 11.07 64.23
C GLU A 665 39.19 11.23 62.74
N ALA A 666 39.86 10.28 62.11
CA ALA A 666 40.07 10.21 60.66
C ALA A 666 38.76 9.93 59.91
N ALA A 667 37.86 9.11 60.46
CA ALA A 667 36.51 8.87 59.88
C ALA A 667 35.63 10.10 59.93
N GLY A 668 35.67 10.85 61.06
CA GLY A 668 34.95 12.11 61.22
C GLY A 668 35.44 13.23 60.28
N GLN A 669 36.75 13.29 60.04
CA GLN A 669 37.31 14.21 59.03
C GLN A 669 36.98 13.79 57.60
N ALA A 670 37.01 12.50 57.28
CA ALA A 670 36.63 11.99 55.99
C ALA A 670 35.13 12.17 55.69
N GLU A 671 34.26 11.99 56.75
CA GLU A 671 32.83 12.29 56.58
C GLU A 671 32.54 13.79 56.35
N ALA A 672 33.30 14.67 57.05
CA ALA A 672 33.15 16.10 56.85
C ALA A 672 33.63 16.54 55.44
N GLU A 673 34.73 15.96 54.94
CA GLU A 673 35.19 16.21 53.59
C GLU A 673 34.25 15.63 52.55
N LEU A 674 33.69 14.44 52.81
CA LEU A 674 32.69 13.81 51.92
C LEU A 674 31.42 14.68 51.81
N ARG A 675 30.89 15.15 52.95
CA ARG A 675 29.72 16.07 52.95
C ARG A 675 29.99 17.38 52.23
N ARG A 676 31.22 17.95 52.32
CA ARG A 676 31.63 19.15 51.57
C ARG A 676 31.72 18.85 50.06
N ALA A 677 32.27 17.68 49.69
CA ALA A 677 32.36 17.25 48.32
C ALA A 677 30.98 16.95 47.73
N GLU A 678 30.08 16.33 48.50
CA GLU A 678 28.69 16.12 48.13
C GLU A 678 27.93 17.43 47.89
N ALA A 679 28.03 18.40 48.83
CA ALA A 679 27.38 19.71 48.67
C ALA A 679 27.93 20.49 47.45
N ALA A 680 29.24 20.39 47.18
CA ALA A 680 29.85 21.01 46.00
C ALA A 680 29.45 20.31 44.69
N ALA A 681 29.25 18.99 44.74
CA ALA A 681 28.75 18.23 43.62
C ALA A 681 27.28 18.53 43.32
N GLU A 682 26.42 18.66 44.35
CA GLU A 682 25.02 19.08 44.23
C GLU A 682 24.92 20.48 43.62
N GLN A 683 25.74 21.40 44.05
CA GLN A 683 25.72 22.77 43.53
C GLN A 683 26.15 22.81 42.05
N LYS A 684 27.21 22.03 41.67
CA LYS A 684 27.61 21.89 40.28
C LYS A 684 26.56 21.19 39.41
N ALA A 685 25.89 20.19 39.97
CA ALA A 685 24.80 19.50 39.26
C ALA A 685 23.61 20.45 39.01
N ALA A 686 23.22 21.26 40.03
CA ALA A 686 22.16 22.23 39.90
C ALA A 686 22.48 23.35 38.88
N ASP A 687 23.74 23.81 38.85
CA ASP A 687 24.19 24.83 37.91
C ASP A 687 24.26 24.24 36.47
N MET A 688 24.75 23.03 36.33
CA MET A 688 24.76 22.32 35.02
C MET A 688 23.35 22.05 34.50
N GLN A 689 22.42 21.71 35.40
CA GLN A 689 21.02 21.50 35.04
C GLN A 689 20.37 22.80 34.55
N ARG A 690 20.57 23.92 35.23
CA ARG A 690 20.09 25.25 34.78
C ARG A 690 20.69 25.63 33.42
N GLN A 691 21.95 25.31 33.22
CA GLN A 691 22.63 25.60 31.95
C GLN A 691 22.09 24.74 30.79
N VAL A 692 21.78 23.46 31.06
CA VAL A 692 21.14 22.55 30.09
C VAL A 692 19.72 22.99 29.80
N GLU A 693 18.92 23.38 30.82
CA GLU A 693 17.56 23.89 30.62
C GLU A 693 17.55 25.15 29.76
N ALA A 694 18.44 26.12 30.03
CA ALA A 694 18.55 27.34 29.24
C ALA A 694 19.01 27.06 27.78
N ASP A 695 19.90 26.10 27.59
CA ASP A 695 20.38 25.73 26.25
C ASP A 695 19.30 24.97 25.46
N VAL A 696 18.51 24.13 26.12
CA VAL A 696 17.35 23.44 25.53
C VAL A 696 16.27 24.44 25.13
N GLU A 697 15.93 25.37 25.98
CA GLU A 697 14.95 26.43 25.67
C GLU A 697 15.41 27.29 24.48
N ARG A 698 16.70 27.67 24.47
CA ARG A 698 17.26 28.45 23.36
C ARG A 698 17.19 27.66 22.04
N ARG A 699 17.63 26.40 22.01
CA ARG A 699 17.57 25.54 20.80
C ARG A 699 16.14 25.27 20.37
N ALA A 700 15.21 25.10 21.31
CA ALA A 700 13.80 24.92 21.00
C ALA A 700 13.20 26.20 20.37
N ALA A 701 13.57 27.38 20.87
CA ALA A 701 13.14 28.67 20.32
C ALA A 701 13.74 28.90 18.91
N GLU A 702 15.02 28.55 18.68
CA GLU A 702 15.68 28.61 17.37
C GLU A 702 15.02 27.65 16.40
N MET A 703 14.71 26.42 16.83
CA MET A 703 14.06 25.40 15.99
C MET A 703 12.63 25.81 15.61
N ARG A 704 11.87 26.41 16.55
CA ARG A 704 10.53 26.95 16.23
C ARG A 704 10.61 28.03 15.17
N ARG A 705 11.51 29.01 15.31
CA ARG A 705 11.71 30.08 14.31
C ARG A 705 12.15 29.52 12.96
N ALA A 706 13.02 28.51 12.95
CA ALA A 706 13.47 27.88 11.71
C ALA A 706 12.34 27.11 11.00
N ILE A 707 11.48 26.41 11.76
CA ILE A 707 10.32 25.68 11.23
C ILE A 707 9.26 26.66 10.69
N GLU A 708 8.99 27.75 11.41
CA GLU A 708 8.06 28.80 10.97
C GLU A 708 8.58 29.46 9.67
N ALA A 709 9.85 29.84 9.63
CA ALA A 709 10.45 30.46 8.44
C ALA A 709 10.51 29.50 7.24
N ASP A 710 10.82 28.22 7.44
CA ASP A 710 10.81 27.21 6.38
C ASP A 710 9.37 26.90 5.91
N GLY A 711 8.41 26.90 6.86
CA GLY A 711 6.99 26.78 6.57
C GLY A 711 6.47 27.92 5.71
N GLU A 712 6.73 29.15 6.08
CA GLU A 712 6.34 30.36 5.32
C GLU A 712 6.99 30.37 3.93
N ARG A 713 8.27 30.00 3.83
CA ARG A 713 8.98 29.93 2.56
C ARG A 713 8.39 28.88 1.61
N LYS A 714 8.10 27.68 2.11
CA LYS A 714 7.46 26.61 1.33
C LYS A 714 6.03 26.98 0.90
N VAL A 715 5.30 27.68 1.75
CA VAL A 715 3.97 28.20 1.44
C VAL A 715 4.03 29.24 0.31
N ALA A 716 5.01 30.15 0.37
CA ALA A 716 5.21 31.15 -0.66
C ALA A 716 5.63 30.50 -2.00
N GLU A 717 6.57 29.56 -1.98
CA GLU A 717 7.01 28.81 -3.17
C GLU A 717 5.86 27.99 -3.79
N LEU A 718 5.02 27.37 -2.97
CA LEU A 718 3.88 26.59 -3.44
C LEU A 718 2.80 27.49 -4.06
N ARG A 719 2.52 28.66 -3.44
CA ARG A 719 1.61 29.66 -4.01
C ARG A 719 2.11 30.16 -5.36
N GLN A 720 3.37 30.46 -5.47
CA GLN A 720 3.98 30.95 -6.71
C GLN A 720 3.98 29.88 -7.80
N ALA A 721 4.29 28.62 -7.46
CA ALA A 721 4.25 27.49 -8.39
C ALA A 721 2.82 27.20 -8.86
N MET A 722 1.82 27.26 -7.97
CA MET A 722 0.42 27.07 -8.33
C MET A 722 -0.12 28.20 -9.20
N GLN A 723 0.26 29.45 -8.94
CA GLN A 723 -0.14 30.57 -9.74
C GLN A 723 0.46 30.50 -11.15
N ALA A 724 1.74 30.13 -11.26
CA ALA A 724 2.40 29.92 -12.55
C ALA A 724 1.83 28.71 -13.33
N ASP A 725 1.38 27.65 -12.65
CA ASP A 725 0.74 26.51 -13.31
C ASP A 725 -0.69 26.85 -13.76
N ALA A 726 -1.43 27.63 -12.97
CA ALA A 726 -2.75 28.13 -13.31
C ALA A 726 -2.69 29.09 -14.52
N GLU A 727 -1.72 29.98 -14.56
CA GLU A 727 -1.51 30.89 -15.70
C GLU A 727 -1.13 30.11 -16.97
N ARG A 728 -0.24 29.11 -16.88
CA ARG A 728 0.10 28.24 -18.02
C ARG A 728 -1.11 27.48 -18.56
N LYS A 729 -1.88 26.88 -17.67
CA LYS A 729 -3.10 26.14 -18.06
C LYS A 729 -4.16 27.05 -18.65
N ALA A 730 -4.30 28.28 -18.13
CA ALA A 730 -5.19 29.29 -18.70
C ALA A 730 -4.76 29.69 -20.11
N GLU A 731 -3.46 29.82 -20.33
CA GLU A 731 -2.91 30.18 -21.64
C GLU A 731 -3.00 29.02 -22.64
N GLU A 732 -2.74 27.78 -22.23
CA GLU A 732 -2.95 26.57 -23.04
C GLU A 732 -4.43 26.40 -23.41
N MET A 733 -5.33 26.62 -22.48
CA MET A 733 -6.77 26.53 -22.72
C MET A 733 -7.25 27.64 -23.66
N ARG A 734 -6.75 28.89 -23.51
CA ARG A 734 -7.01 29.98 -24.47
C ARG A 734 -6.55 29.60 -25.87
N ARG A 735 -5.32 29.14 -26.03
CA ARG A 735 -4.78 28.69 -27.33
C ARG A 735 -5.57 27.52 -27.92
N GLY A 736 -5.99 26.58 -27.08
CA GLY A 736 -6.86 25.47 -27.49
C GLY A 736 -8.21 25.93 -28.00
N VAL A 737 -8.88 26.82 -27.26
CA VAL A 737 -10.18 27.38 -27.62
C VAL A 737 -10.06 28.27 -28.87
N GLU A 738 -8.99 29.08 -28.97
CA GLU A 738 -8.73 29.88 -30.17
C GLU A 738 -8.47 29.01 -31.42
N ALA A 739 -7.71 27.94 -31.29
CA ALA A 739 -7.43 26.98 -32.37
C ALA A 739 -8.68 26.18 -32.79
N GLU A 740 -9.52 25.83 -31.85
CA GLU A 740 -10.78 25.12 -32.09
C GLU A 740 -11.81 26.07 -32.77
N MET A 741 -11.85 27.31 -32.30
CA MET A 741 -12.64 28.36 -32.89
C MET A 741 -12.19 28.67 -34.32
N GLN A 742 -10.87 28.76 -34.56
CA GLN A 742 -10.36 28.96 -35.91
C GLN A 742 -10.70 27.79 -36.85
N ARG A 743 -10.61 26.55 -36.36
CA ARG A 743 -11.02 25.37 -37.16
C ARG A 743 -12.52 25.32 -37.42
N ALA A 744 -13.35 25.65 -36.42
CA ALA A 744 -14.78 25.72 -36.59
C ALA A 744 -15.20 26.84 -37.58
N VAL A 745 -14.54 27.98 -37.50
CA VAL A 745 -14.73 29.09 -38.46
C VAL A 745 -14.27 28.68 -39.85
N ALA A 746 -13.09 28.04 -40.01
CA ALA A 746 -12.59 27.58 -41.29
C ALA A 746 -13.48 26.47 -41.91
N ALA A 747 -13.94 25.53 -41.09
CA ALA A 747 -14.87 24.46 -41.53
C ALA A 747 -16.23 25.04 -41.92
N SER A 748 -16.75 26.03 -41.16
CA SER A 748 -17.98 26.73 -41.48
C SER A 748 -17.84 27.58 -42.74
N GLN A 749 -16.68 28.21 -42.96
CA GLN A 749 -16.39 28.92 -44.18
C GLN A 749 -16.33 27.98 -45.39
N ALA A 750 -15.66 26.85 -45.28
CA ALA A 750 -15.59 25.84 -46.36
C ALA A 750 -16.98 25.25 -46.71
N ASP A 751 -17.80 24.96 -45.72
CA ASP A 751 -19.17 24.46 -45.92
C ASP A 751 -20.08 25.56 -46.49
N PHE A 752 -19.87 26.80 -46.05
CA PHE A 752 -20.55 27.96 -46.59
C PHE A 752 -20.17 28.24 -48.04
N GLU A 753 -18.87 28.21 -48.40
CA GLU A 753 -18.41 28.36 -49.79
C GLU A 753 -19.01 27.31 -50.72
N LYS A 754 -19.07 26.04 -50.22
CA LYS A 754 -19.66 24.92 -50.94
C LYS A 754 -21.18 25.12 -51.16
N ARG A 755 -21.93 25.50 -50.14
CA ARG A 755 -23.37 25.81 -50.22
C ARG A 755 -23.66 27.08 -50.97
N SER A 756 -22.78 28.10 -50.87
CA SER A 756 -22.98 29.32 -51.64
C SER A 756 -22.71 29.10 -53.14
N ALA A 757 -21.77 28.23 -53.51
CA ALA A 757 -21.53 27.83 -54.90
C ALA A 757 -22.71 27.06 -55.47
N GLU A 758 -23.39 26.23 -54.69
CA GLU A 758 -24.61 25.53 -55.07
C GLU A 758 -25.83 26.47 -55.12
N MET A 759 -25.95 27.40 -54.16
CA MET A 759 -27.08 28.35 -54.06
C MET A 759 -26.92 29.56 -55.01
N ARG A 760 -25.65 29.97 -55.33
CA ARG A 760 -25.40 30.98 -56.39
C ARG A 760 -26.00 30.59 -57.77
N ARG A 761 -26.20 29.33 -57.98
CA ARG A 761 -26.86 28.85 -59.20
C ARG A 761 -28.37 28.94 -59.18
N THR A 762 -28.99 29.15 -57.97
CA THR A 762 -30.47 29.14 -57.82
C THR A 762 -31.09 30.41 -57.21
N LEU A 763 -30.37 31.28 -56.46
CA LEU A 763 -30.99 32.41 -55.76
C LEU A 763 -29.97 33.55 -55.47
N GLU A 764 -29.67 34.39 -56.48
CA GLU A 764 -28.63 35.48 -56.33
C GLU A 764 -29.09 36.71 -55.51
N ALA A 765 -30.30 36.87 -55.14
CA ALA A 765 -30.76 38.10 -54.47
C ALA A 765 -31.11 37.96 -52.98
N ASP A 766 -31.37 36.75 -52.41
CA ASP A 766 -31.92 36.57 -51.05
C ASP A 766 -30.86 36.05 -50.05
N ALA A 767 -29.68 35.64 -50.56
CA ALA A 767 -28.62 35.01 -49.76
C ALA A 767 -27.76 36.00 -48.99
N GLU A 768 -27.53 37.18 -49.51
CA GLU A 768 -26.60 38.13 -48.87
C GLU A 768 -27.14 38.72 -47.54
N ARG A 769 -28.42 38.91 -47.39
CA ARG A 769 -29.00 39.42 -46.15
C ARG A 769 -29.03 38.35 -45.04
N LYS A 770 -29.43 37.11 -45.39
CA LYS A 770 -29.48 36.01 -44.39
C LYS A 770 -28.11 35.54 -43.90
N THR A 771 -27.08 35.70 -44.75
CA THR A 771 -25.71 35.29 -44.39
C THR A 771 -25.00 36.31 -43.49
N ALA A 772 -25.34 37.60 -43.59
CA ALA A 772 -24.79 38.63 -42.68
C ALA A 772 -25.34 38.49 -41.26
N ASP A 773 -26.65 38.20 -41.11
CA ASP A 773 -27.30 38.05 -39.82
C ASP A 773 -26.86 36.77 -39.09
N ALA A 774 -26.63 35.65 -39.84
CA ALA A 774 -26.10 34.41 -39.28
C ALA A 774 -24.66 34.55 -38.73
N ARG A 775 -23.82 35.35 -39.41
CA ARG A 775 -22.46 35.66 -38.93
C ARG A 775 -22.46 36.48 -37.64
N LEU A 776 -23.29 37.49 -37.52
CA LEU A 776 -23.37 38.34 -36.33
C LEU A 776 -23.89 37.58 -35.12
N SER A 777 -24.88 36.69 -35.31
CA SER A 777 -25.45 35.87 -34.25
C SER A 777 -24.46 34.81 -33.73
N MET A 778 -23.71 34.19 -34.64
CA MET A 778 -22.72 33.18 -34.31
C MET A 778 -21.49 33.78 -33.58
N GLN A 779 -21.04 34.97 -34.01
CA GLN A 779 -19.99 35.71 -33.31
C GLN A 779 -20.42 36.11 -31.90
N ALA A 780 -21.66 36.54 -31.70
CA ALA A 780 -22.19 36.89 -30.39
C ALA A 780 -22.38 35.66 -29.48
N GLU A 781 -22.67 34.49 -30.04
CA GLU A 781 -22.81 33.25 -29.27
C GLU A 781 -21.47 32.65 -28.87
N VAL A 782 -20.49 32.67 -29.76
CA VAL A 782 -19.12 32.28 -29.50
C VAL A 782 -18.45 33.17 -28.45
N GLN A 783 -18.66 34.49 -28.55
CA GLN A 783 -18.15 35.43 -27.57
C GLN A 783 -18.76 35.20 -26.18
N ARG A 784 -20.06 34.92 -26.09
CA ARG A 784 -20.72 34.57 -24.82
C ARG A 784 -20.20 33.24 -24.24
N ALA A 785 -19.93 32.25 -25.08
CA ALA A 785 -19.36 30.96 -24.62
C ALA A 785 -17.95 31.13 -24.07
N ILE A 786 -17.12 31.98 -24.68
CA ILE A 786 -15.77 32.30 -24.22
C ILE A 786 -15.82 33.02 -22.86
N GLU A 787 -16.70 33.99 -22.70
CA GLU A 787 -16.86 34.75 -21.46
C GLU A 787 -17.38 33.84 -20.32
N ALA A 788 -18.37 32.98 -20.60
CA ALA A 788 -18.88 32.02 -19.63
C ALA A 788 -17.81 31.02 -19.15
N SER A 789 -17.01 30.47 -20.09
CA SER A 789 -15.91 29.55 -19.78
C SER A 789 -14.81 30.22 -18.95
N ARG A 790 -14.52 31.50 -19.22
CA ARG A 790 -13.53 32.27 -18.46
C ARG A 790 -13.98 32.53 -17.02
N ALA A 791 -15.24 32.88 -16.81
CA ALA A 791 -15.80 33.10 -15.48
C ALA A 791 -15.83 31.82 -14.62
N ASP A 792 -16.14 30.68 -15.23
CA ASP A 792 -16.16 29.39 -14.53
C ASP A 792 -14.75 28.94 -14.13
N PHE A 793 -13.76 29.22 -15.00
CA PHE A 793 -12.35 28.93 -14.71
C PHE A 793 -11.80 29.79 -13.56
N GLU A 794 -12.08 31.11 -13.59
CA GLU A 794 -11.67 32.03 -12.53
C GLU A 794 -12.26 31.64 -11.16
N LYS A 795 -13.53 31.20 -11.14
CA LYS A 795 -14.17 30.69 -9.93
C LYS A 795 -13.52 29.41 -9.38
N ARG A 796 -13.28 28.42 -10.25
CA ARG A 796 -12.62 27.16 -9.83
C ARG A 796 -11.19 27.39 -9.35
N SER A 797 -10.48 28.33 -9.96
CA SER A 797 -9.12 28.71 -9.53
C SER A 797 -9.14 29.36 -8.15
N ALA A 798 -10.12 30.22 -7.87
CA ALA A 798 -10.28 30.84 -6.56
C ALA A 798 -10.64 29.81 -5.48
N ASP A 799 -11.57 28.89 -5.77
CA ASP A 799 -11.99 27.84 -4.84
C ASP A 799 -10.84 26.87 -4.51
N MET A 800 -10.03 26.52 -5.52
CA MET A 800 -8.85 25.67 -5.35
C MET A 800 -7.77 26.35 -4.52
N ASN A 801 -7.53 27.64 -4.73
CA ASN A 801 -6.58 28.42 -3.94
C ASN A 801 -7.01 28.50 -2.45
N ALA A 802 -8.30 28.71 -2.19
CA ALA A 802 -8.84 28.74 -0.83
C ALA A 802 -8.71 27.38 -0.11
N GLU A 803 -8.93 26.28 -0.84
CA GLU A 803 -8.76 24.92 -0.28
C GLU A 803 -7.30 24.60 0.03
N VAL A 804 -6.37 25.03 -0.83
CA VAL A 804 -4.93 24.87 -0.62
C VAL A 804 -4.48 25.69 0.59
N GLU A 805 -4.93 26.94 0.71
CA GLU A 805 -4.61 27.79 1.85
C GLU A 805 -5.05 27.16 3.17
N LYS A 806 -6.26 26.60 3.21
CA LYS A 806 -6.81 25.89 4.36
C LYS A 806 -6.01 24.63 4.74
N ARG A 807 -5.53 23.87 3.75
CA ARG A 807 -4.65 22.71 3.97
C ARG A 807 -3.27 23.11 4.49
N ILE A 808 -2.73 24.21 4.02
CA ILE A 808 -1.46 24.75 4.47
C ILE A 808 -1.56 25.19 5.93
N GLU A 809 -2.62 25.92 6.30
CA GLU A 809 -2.84 26.32 7.70
C GLU A 809 -3.04 25.11 8.64
N ALA A 810 -3.71 24.07 8.16
CA ALA A 810 -3.86 22.84 8.93
C ALA A 810 -2.50 22.15 9.18
N ARG A 811 -1.64 22.09 8.16
CA ARG A 811 -0.28 21.53 8.28
C ARG A 811 0.62 22.33 9.21
N ILE A 812 0.51 23.65 9.19
CA ILE A 812 1.26 24.52 10.11
C ILE A 812 0.80 24.27 11.55
N ARG A 813 -0.52 24.14 11.79
CA ARG A 813 -1.05 23.82 13.12
C ARG A 813 -0.60 22.44 13.61
N GLU A 814 -0.55 21.45 12.76
CA GLU A 814 -0.09 20.10 13.06
C GLU A 814 1.42 20.09 13.41
N ALA A 815 2.24 20.78 12.61
CA ALA A 815 3.67 20.92 12.87
C ALA A 815 3.96 21.64 14.20
N ASN A 816 3.20 22.69 14.51
CA ASN A 816 3.34 23.41 15.79
C ASN A 816 2.94 22.52 16.98
N ALA A 817 1.87 21.73 16.84
CA ALA A 817 1.46 20.77 17.87
C ALA A 817 2.50 19.67 18.10
N GLU A 818 3.17 19.21 17.05
CA GLU A 818 4.25 18.21 17.15
C GLU A 818 5.49 18.79 17.87
N VAL A 819 5.82 20.04 17.58
CA VAL A 819 6.92 20.76 18.29
C VAL A 819 6.58 20.95 19.77
N GLU A 820 5.34 21.31 20.09
CA GLU A 820 4.90 21.45 21.50
C GLU A 820 4.88 20.09 22.23
N ALA A 821 4.51 19.00 21.53
CA ALA A 821 4.55 17.66 22.10
C ALA A 821 5.98 17.23 22.43
N ARG A 822 6.93 17.47 21.52
CA ARG A 822 8.36 17.17 21.73
C ARG A 822 8.96 18.02 22.86
N LEU A 823 8.52 19.27 23.00
CA LEU A 823 8.95 20.12 24.12
C LEU A 823 8.47 19.59 25.47
N ARG A 824 7.22 19.12 25.54
CA ARG A 824 6.67 18.50 26.77
C ARG A 824 7.37 17.19 27.10
N GLU A 825 7.72 16.39 26.09
CA GLU A 825 8.46 15.16 26.29
C GLU A 825 9.90 15.40 26.78
N MET A 826 10.58 16.41 26.24
CA MET A 826 11.89 16.85 26.75
C MET A 826 11.81 17.40 28.17
N GLN A 827 10.78 18.18 28.50
CA GLN A 827 10.55 18.67 29.87
C GLN A 827 10.30 17.53 30.86
N GLY A 828 9.48 16.53 30.44
CA GLY A 828 9.25 15.33 31.23
C GLY A 828 10.51 14.47 31.40
N GLY A 829 11.37 14.40 30.39
CA GLY A 829 12.67 13.75 30.47
C GLY A 829 13.63 14.43 31.48
N ILE A 830 13.65 15.76 31.46
CA ILE A 830 14.45 16.58 32.40
C ILE A 830 13.94 16.42 33.83
N GLU A 831 12.61 16.39 34.04
CA GLU A 831 12.02 16.14 35.35
C GLU A 831 12.29 14.72 35.87
N ALA A 832 12.26 13.72 34.97
CA ALA A 832 12.60 12.35 35.32
C ALA A 832 14.09 12.16 35.67
N GLU A 833 14.97 12.91 35.01
CA GLU A 833 16.40 12.91 35.28
C GLU A 833 16.72 13.68 36.57
N ARG A 834 15.98 14.75 36.87
CA ARG A 834 15.96 15.42 38.17
C ARG A 834 15.56 14.50 39.31
N ALA A 835 14.47 13.75 39.12
CA ALA A 835 14.00 12.77 40.08
C ALA A 835 15.01 11.65 40.31
N LYS A 836 15.72 11.20 39.27
CA LYS A 836 16.80 10.23 39.36
C LYS A 836 18.02 10.78 40.11
N MET A 837 18.41 12.02 39.85
CA MET A 837 19.50 12.66 40.61
C MET A 837 19.15 12.85 42.08
N ALA A 838 17.91 13.25 42.38
CA ALA A 838 17.44 13.37 43.77
C ALA A 838 17.48 12.02 44.50
N ALA A 839 17.08 10.92 43.83
CA ALA A 839 17.11 9.58 44.38
C ALA A 839 18.53 8.97 44.52
N THR A 840 19.54 9.59 43.91
CA THR A 840 20.93 9.11 43.97
C THR A 840 21.71 9.91 45.05
N MET A 841 21.09 10.95 45.63
CA MET A 841 21.66 11.79 46.67
C MET A 841 21.04 11.57 48.07
N GLU A 842 19.96 10.73 48.19
CA GLU A 842 19.54 10.07 49.44
C GLU A 842 20.19 8.66 49.53
#